data_7afe0e4004896619c4e42a0161ce88f7
#
_entry.id   7afe0e4004896619c4e42a0161ce88f7
#
_cell.length_a   1.000
_cell.length_b   1.000
_cell.length_c   1.000
_cell.angle_alpha   90.00
_cell.angle_beta   90.00
_cell.angle_gamma   90.00
#
_symmetry.space_group_name_H-M   'P 1'
#
loop_
_entity.id
_entity.type
_entity.pdbx_description
1 polymer ?
#
loop_
_entity_poly.entity_id
_entity_poly.type
_entity_poly.pdbx_seq_one_letter_code
_entity_poly.pdbx_strand_id
1 'polypeptide(L)'
;MNKQIVGRESRPQASVLSKLCYAALGIALPVSGIMAHEPGEGLRDNQPVSSRVLPRAAQTPGSAVTDGLWTTLPYLMPINPIHCSLLRTGKVLIVSGSENNPPEHEAGEYYAAVWDPQSGTFAVQNLLWDLFCNGMAALPDGRFLVVGGSAAVAPPYGEFRATVFDPATEKFTQVESMAHGRWYATVTELSDGGLMAFSGLTEEGYTGQPQEDTRGVHNQNVEIYHIGTGWSPEYEAPWVPPLYPHLHLLPNGNVFYSGETISSNIFNPFNQTWTLNVAQTIYPNGRIGGSSVLLPLRPESGYVPKVMILGGDHTATVTTEVIDLSAATPAWRMLPPMSLPRTRMNAVLLPTGKVLALGGSSIDEDPNTASLAADLFDPVTESWASAGVATYPRLYHSCGLLLPDATVWVVGSNPKKGTYDNNIEVYSPAYLYTVDINGNVIPAVRPTITSVPAEIGYGGSFAITTPDSSTIASAVLVRPGSPSHGFDFEQRLVGLSFTLKGGTLTATSPPNGSIAPPGYYMLFLINQAGVPSLAKFVHLTGTPTDLPPKGTITSPAGDLTISPGQSVSFAGSATDPDGTVSTYSWIFPDGIPEASSLQSPGLVSFTEVGTHVVSLTSIDAFGVNDPSPPTRTITVQLATIQLTFTAPPDGAVVSGRKVAVSLSASGTSGTSNTFTLSVDGTVIGSKTGSPAVASFTWRTAGFPKGLHTLSATITDSSGNTGAASESVTLQ
;
A
#
# COMPACT_ATOMS: atom_id res chain seq x y z
N MET A 1 -5.93 -1.13 65.08
CA MET A 1 -6.91 -0.20 65.68
C MET A 1 -7.84 0.24 64.55
N ASN A 2 -8.97 -0.38 64.49
CA ASN A 2 -10.33 0.10 64.71
C ASN A 2 -10.74 1.27 63.78
N LYS A 3 -11.82 1.28 63.05
CA LYS A 3 -13.13 0.59 62.89
C LYS A 3 -13.84 1.37 61.76
N GLN A 4 -14.45 0.68 60.78
CA GLN A 4 -15.92 0.54 60.54
C GLN A 4 -16.75 1.82 60.69
N ILE A 5 -17.66 2.17 59.73
CA ILE A 5 -19.03 1.66 59.54
C ILE A 5 -19.68 2.50 58.39
N VAL A 6 -20.18 1.92 57.29
CA VAL A 6 -21.59 1.65 56.93
C VAL A 6 -22.53 2.84 56.79
N GLY A 7 -23.20 2.97 55.64
CA GLY A 7 -24.40 3.76 55.42
C GLY A 7 -24.94 3.62 54.01
N ARG A 8 -25.99 2.90 53.89
CA ARG A 8 -26.89 2.46 52.82
C ARG A 8 -27.94 3.50 52.47
N GLU A 9 -28.57 3.24 51.26
CA GLU A 9 -29.95 3.65 50.83
C GLU A 9 -30.06 5.01 50.13
N SER A 10 -30.80 5.25 49.07
CA SER A 10 -31.99 4.60 48.49
C SER A 10 -32.25 5.14 47.08
N ARG A 11 -32.90 4.34 46.24
CA ARG A 11 -33.60 4.77 45.02
C ARG A 11 -34.91 5.46 45.37
N PRO A 12 -35.47 6.29 44.43
CA PRO A 12 -36.73 5.84 43.89
C PRO A 12 -36.92 6.03 42.36
N GLN A 13 -37.98 5.37 41.92
CA GLN A 13 -38.50 5.11 40.59
C GLN A 13 -39.23 6.29 39.92
N ALA A 14 -39.20 6.22 38.57
CA ALA A 14 -40.27 6.40 37.58
C ALA A 14 -41.21 7.61 37.57
N SER A 15 -41.34 8.24 36.38
CA SER A 15 -42.62 8.54 35.72
C SER A 15 -42.43 8.88 34.23
N VAL A 16 -43.06 8.31 33.45
CA VAL A 16 -43.88 8.06 32.28
C VAL A 16 -44.38 9.34 31.56
N LEU A 17 -44.36 9.27 30.19
CA LEU A 17 -45.12 9.98 29.15
C LEU A 17 -44.62 11.32 28.62
N SER A 18 -44.24 11.40 27.34
CA SER A 18 -45.17 11.74 26.25
C SER A 18 -44.54 11.60 24.86
N LYS A 19 -45.32 11.01 23.94
CA LYS A 19 -45.07 10.86 22.50
C LYS A 19 -45.15 12.22 21.79
N LEU A 20 -44.22 12.50 20.89
CA LEU A 20 -44.49 13.30 19.70
C LEU A 20 -43.66 12.80 18.52
N CYS A 21 -44.38 12.40 17.47
CA CYS A 21 -43.85 12.01 16.16
C CYS A 21 -43.22 13.20 15.44
N TYR A 22 -41.98 12.99 14.90
CA TYR A 22 -41.55 13.69 13.70
C TYR A 22 -40.90 12.63 12.78
N ALA A 23 -41.58 12.44 11.64
CA ALA A 23 -41.03 11.68 10.53
C ALA A 23 -39.94 12.51 9.86
N ALA A 24 -38.68 12.03 9.91
CA ALA A 24 -37.61 12.46 9.02
C ALA A 24 -37.18 11.24 8.19
N LEU A 25 -37.32 11.36 6.87
CA LEU A 25 -36.76 10.39 5.91
C LEU A 25 -35.26 10.29 6.13
N GLY A 26 -34.81 9.24 6.79
CA GLY A 26 -33.42 8.82 6.82
C GLY A 26 -33.19 7.81 5.69
N ILE A 27 -32.47 8.23 4.67
CA ILE A 27 -31.85 7.30 3.71
C ILE A 27 -30.76 6.56 4.49
N ALA A 28 -31.08 5.37 4.95
CA ALA A 28 -30.07 4.47 5.49
C ALA A 28 -29.27 3.90 4.31
N LEU A 29 -28.03 4.34 4.14
CA LEU A 29 -27.04 3.62 3.37
C LEU A 29 -26.74 2.30 4.12
N PRO A 30 -26.77 1.14 3.46
CA PRO A 30 -26.35 -0.09 4.11
C PRO A 30 -24.85 -0.03 4.34
N VAL A 31 -24.45 0.03 5.59
CA VAL A 31 -23.08 -0.24 6.00
C VAL A 31 -22.85 -1.73 5.73
N SER A 32 -21.99 -2.04 4.78
CA SER A 32 -21.57 -3.40 4.45
C SER A 32 -20.93 -4.03 5.70
N GLY A 33 -21.68 -4.89 6.37
CA GLY A 33 -21.18 -5.64 7.52
C GLY A 33 -20.04 -6.56 7.08
N ILE A 34 -18.90 -6.41 7.72
CA ILE A 34 -17.77 -7.36 7.63
C ILE A 34 -18.26 -8.64 8.30
N MET A 35 -18.57 -9.66 7.51
CA MET A 35 -18.79 -10.99 8.05
C MET A 35 -17.43 -11.63 8.35
N ALA A 36 -16.90 -11.37 9.54
CA ALA A 36 -16.14 -12.41 10.21
C ALA A 36 -17.12 -13.52 10.52
N HIS A 37 -16.79 -14.75 10.21
CA HIS A 37 -17.62 -15.94 10.46
C HIS A 37 -18.26 -15.87 11.85
N GLU A 38 -19.60 -15.94 11.95
CA GLU A 38 -20.31 -15.89 13.22
C GLU A 38 -19.87 -17.05 14.15
N PRO A 39 -19.60 -16.78 15.43
CA PRO A 39 -19.35 -17.84 16.40
C PRO A 39 -20.68 -18.37 16.91
N GLY A 40 -21.07 -19.57 16.50
CA GLY A 40 -22.23 -20.21 17.12
C GLY A 40 -22.90 -21.34 16.37
N GLU A 41 -22.19 -22.26 15.77
CA GLU A 41 -22.75 -23.58 15.48
C GLU A 41 -21.81 -24.68 15.94
N GLY A 42 -22.40 -25.65 16.66
CA GLY A 42 -21.66 -26.66 17.42
C GLY A 42 -20.74 -27.56 16.61
N LEU A 43 -19.72 -27.97 17.29
CA LEU A 43 -18.69 -28.94 16.94
C LEU A 43 -19.24 -30.07 16.04
N ARG A 44 -18.73 -30.17 14.82
CA ARG A 44 -18.90 -31.36 13.96
C ARG A 44 -17.54 -31.76 13.41
N ASP A 45 -17.31 -33.06 13.39
CA ASP A 45 -16.11 -33.74 12.93
C ASP A 45 -15.57 -33.20 11.61
N ASN A 46 -14.28 -32.85 11.58
CA ASN A 46 -13.49 -32.62 10.38
C ASN A 46 -13.28 -33.93 9.62
N GLN A 47 -14.30 -34.37 8.91
CA GLN A 47 -14.16 -35.46 7.94
C GLN A 47 -14.03 -34.87 6.54
N PRO A 48 -13.05 -35.29 5.74
CA PRO A 48 -12.99 -34.90 4.34
C PRO A 48 -14.33 -35.27 3.68
N VAL A 49 -15.01 -34.29 3.12
CA VAL A 49 -16.23 -34.53 2.39
C VAL A 49 -15.87 -35.23 1.08
N SER A 50 -15.98 -36.54 1.05
CA SER A 50 -16.10 -37.25 -0.20
C SER A 50 -17.39 -36.75 -0.88
N SER A 51 -17.29 -35.63 -1.59
CA SER A 51 -18.37 -35.13 -2.42
C SER A 51 -18.60 -36.19 -3.50
N ARG A 52 -19.74 -36.89 -3.49
CA ARG A 52 -20.21 -37.58 -4.66
C ARG A 52 -20.56 -36.54 -5.72
N VAL A 53 -19.52 -35.97 -6.34
CA VAL A 53 -19.68 -35.26 -7.59
C VAL A 53 -20.02 -36.31 -8.61
N LEU A 54 -21.24 -36.25 -9.17
CA LEU A 54 -21.58 -37.05 -10.33
C LEU A 54 -20.50 -36.81 -11.39
N PRO A 55 -19.88 -37.88 -11.94
CA PRO A 55 -18.84 -37.69 -12.94
C PRO A 55 -19.44 -36.92 -14.11
N ARG A 56 -19.01 -35.69 -14.29
CA ARG A 56 -19.33 -34.88 -15.46
C ARG A 56 -18.62 -35.52 -16.66
N ALA A 57 -19.21 -35.45 -17.83
CA ALA A 57 -18.59 -35.96 -19.05
C ALA A 57 -17.16 -35.40 -19.16
N ALA A 58 -16.16 -36.28 -19.26
CA ALA A 58 -14.78 -35.88 -19.45
C ALA A 58 -14.69 -34.93 -20.64
N GLN A 59 -13.89 -33.85 -20.48
CA GLN A 59 -13.60 -32.93 -21.61
C GLN A 59 -13.17 -33.74 -22.82
N THR A 60 -13.74 -33.43 -23.96
CA THR A 60 -13.33 -34.11 -25.20
C THR A 60 -11.88 -33.72 -25.51
N PRO A 61 -10.99 -34.66 -25.82
CA PRO A 61 -9.58 -34.34 -26.16
C PRO A 61 -9.45 -33.24 -27.22
N GLY A 62 -10.42 -33.09 -28.15
CA GLY A 62 -10.44 -32.07 -29.18
C GLY A 62 -10.52 -30.63 -28.66
N SER A 63 -11.05 -30.38 -27.45
CA SER A 63 -11.13 -29.03 -26.87
C SER A 63 -9.83 -28.59 -26.19
N ALA A 64 -8.85 -29.45 -25.98
CA ALA A 64 -7.62 -29.09 -25.29
C ALA A 64 -6.80 -28.00 -25.99
N VAL A 65 -6.89 -27.91 -27.33
CA VAL A 65 -6.20 -26.84 -28.11
C VAL A 65 -6.88 -25.48 -28.07
N THR A 66 -8.12 -25.41 -27.57
CA THR A 66 -8.89 -24.17 -27.41
C THR A 66 -9.08 -23.78 -25.96
N ASP A 67 -9.45 -24.76 -25.11
CA ASP A 67 -9.90 -24.55 -23.74
C ASP A 67 -8.88 -25.03 -22.69
N GLY A 68 -7.80 -25.72 -23.13
CA GLY A 68 -6.90 -26.42 -22.22
C GLY A 68 -7.54 -27.70 -21.67
N LEU A 69 -6.89 -28.33 -20.71
CA LEU A 69 -7.30 -29.60 -20.13
C LEU A 69 -7.23 -29.57 -18.60
N TRP A 70 -8.30 -29.96 -17.94
CA TRP A 70 -8.35 -30.19 -16.51
C TRP A 70 -8.13 -31.67 -16.19
N THR A 71 -7.21 -31.93 -15.25
CA THR A 71 -6.86 -33.30 -14.83
C THR A 71 -6.88 -33.38 -13.32
N THR A 72 -7.61 -34.34 -12.76
CA THR A 72 -7.57 -34.66 -11.33
C THR A 72 -6.38 -35.57 -11.05
N LEU A 73 -5.56 -35.23 -10.04
CA LEU A 73 -4.46 -36.07 -9.63
C LEU A 73 -4.95 -37.32 -8.84
N PRO A 74 -4.22 -38.46 -8.90
CA PRO A 74 -4.66 -39.71 -8.29
C PRO A 74 -4.41 -39.81 -6.78
N TYR A 75 -4.12 -38.70 -6.12
CA TYR A 75 -3.87 -38.60 -4.68
C TYR A 75 -4.51 -37.32 -4.11
N LEU A 76 -4.67 -37.26 -2.81
CA LEU A 76 -5.43 -36.25 -2.11
C LEU A 76 -4.52 -35.34 -1.28
N MET A 77 -4.98 -34.14 -0.99
CA MET A 77 -4.36 -33.24 -0.02
C MET A 77 -4.44 -33.83 1.38
N PRO A 78 -3.33 -33.88 2.13
CA PRO A 78 -3.32 -34.39 3.51
C PRO A 78 -3.82 -33.36 4.54
N ILE A 79 -3.85 -32.08 4.21
CA ILE A 79 -4.27 -30.97 5.06
C ILE A 79 -5.03 -29.94 4.22
N ASN A 80 -5.82 -29.07 4.85
CA ASN A 80 -6.56 -28.01 4.16
C ASN A 80 -5.59 -26.94 3.61
N PRO A 81 -5.53 -26.69 2.29
CA PRO A 81 -4.56 -25.77 1.68
C PRO A 81 -5.01 -24.30 1.77
N ILE A 82 -4.96 -23.71 2.97
CA ILE A 82 -5.40 -22.33 3.24
C ILE A 82 -4.47 -21.31 2.56
N HIS A 83 -3.15 -21.48 2.72
CA HIS A 83 -2.10 -20.73 2.05
C HIS A 83 -1.19 -21.66 1.28
N CYS A 84 -0.84 -21.30 0.06
CA CYS A 84 0.06 -22.07 -0.79
C CYS A 84 1.11 -21.15 -1.39
N SER A 85 2.40 -21.56 -1.41
CA SER A 85 3.47 -20.79 -2.04
C SER A 85 4.38 -21.69 -2.85
N LEU A 86 4.71 -21.25 -4.08
CA LEU A 86 5.70 -21.93 -4.91
C LEU A 86 7.11 -21.60 -4.43
N LEU A 87 7.84 -22.61 -4.02
CA LEU A 87 9.21 -22.49 -3.55
C LEU A 87 10.20 -22.42 -4.72
N ARG A 88 11.36 -21.78 -4.52
CA ARG A 88 12.48 -21.76 -5.49
C ARG A 88 13.01 -23.14 -5.87
N THR A 89 12.63 -24.17 -5.13
CA THR A 89 12.94 -25.58 -5.41
C THR A 89 11.97 -26.24 -6.40
N GLY A 90 10.87 -25.53 -6.77
CA GLY A 90 9.77 -26.07 -7.56
C GLY A 90 8.75 -26.86 -6.76
N LYS A 91 8.95 -27.04 -5.45
CA LYS A 91 7.98 -27.60 -4.52
C LYS A 91 6.98 -26.54 -4.06
N VAL A 92 5.89 -26.95 -3.41
CA VAL A 92 4.85 -26.04 -2.89
C VAL A 92 4.78 -26.16 -1.37
N LEU A 93 4.94 -25.04 -0.67
CA LEU A 93 4.64 -24.91 0.75
C LEU A 93 3.13 -24.71 0.91
N ILE A 94 2.54 -25.43 1.85
CA ILE A 94 1.12 -25.38 2.20
C ILE A 94 1.04 -25.13 3.70
N VAL A 95 0.29 -24.11 4.13
CA VAL A 95 0.11 -23.76 5.54
C VAL A 95 -1.38 -23.78 5.86
N SER A 96 -1.78 -24.67 6.76
CA SER A 96 -3.16 -24.85 7.24
C SER A 96 -3.40 -24.21 8.60
N GLY A 97 -2.43 -24.27 9.50
CA GLY A 97 -2.65 -24.01 10.92
C GLY A 97 -3.63 -25.04 11.52
N SER A 98 -4.58 -24.57 12.34
CA SER A 98 -5.65 -25.37 12.94
C SER A 98 -6.87 -25.54 12.06
N GLU A 99 -6.84 -25.13 10.80
CA GLU A 99 -7.96 -25.24 9.84
C GLU A 99 -9.28 -24.55 10.29
N ASN A 100 -9.21 -23.63 11.26
CA ASN A 100 -10.35 -23.04 11.95
C ASN A 100 -11.14 -24.10 12.78
N ASN A 101 -10.43 -25.08 13.30
CA ASN A 101 -10.99 -26.15 14.12
C ASN A 101 -10.64 -25.89 15.60
N PRO A 102 -11.58 -25.46 16.46
CA PRO A 102 -11.30 -25.19 17.88
C PRO A 102 -10.68 -26.37 18.63
N PRO A 103 -11.14 -27.62 18.49
CA PRO A 103 -10.48 -28.78 19.09
C PRO A 103 -9.01 -28.95 18.71
N GLU A 104 -8.64 -28.76 17.43
CA GLU A 104 -7.26 -28.85 16.98
C GLU A 104 -6.43 -27.69 17.53
N HIS A 105 -7.01 -26.48 17.54
CA HIS A 105 -6.38 -25.32 18.16
C HIS A 105 -6.09 -25.53 19.66
N GLU A 106 -7.08 -26.03 20.41
CA GLU A 106 -6.92 -26.35 21.84
C GLU A 106 -5.94 -27.51 22.09
N ALA A 107 -5.87 -28.48 21.18
CA ALA A 107 -4.92 -29.59 21.23
C ALA A 107 -3.49 -29.18 20.81
N GLY A 108 -3.29 -27.99 20.23
CA GLY A 108 -2.02 -27.54 19.68
C GLY A 108 -1.64 -28.27 18.38
N GLU A 109 -2.64 -28.72 17.64
CA GLU A 109 -2.47 -29.44 16.38
C GLU A 109 -2.53 -28.47 15.19
N TYR A 110 -1.39 -27.97 14.77
CA TYR A 110 -1.23 -27.00 13.70
C TYR A 110 -0.35 -27.57 12.60
N TYR A 111 -0.82 -27.54 11.35
CA TYR A 111 -0.17 -28.26 10.25
C TYR A 111 0.33 -27.35 9.13
N ALA A 112 1.48 -27.74 8.58
CA ALA A 112 1.97 -27.34 7.28
C ALA A 112 2.45 -28.57 6.51
N ALA A 113 2.54 -28.45 5.19
CA ALA A 113 3.08 -29.49 4.33
C ALA A 113 3.94 -28.89 3.22
N VAL A 114 4.88 -29.69 2.71
CA VAL A 114 5.60 -29.43 1.46
C VAL A 114 5.21 -30.50 0.46
N TRP A 115 4.62 -30.07 -0.66
CA TRP A 115 4.31 -30.93 -1.79
C TRP A 115 5.42 -30.91 -2.82
N ASP A 116 5.85 -32.10 -3.26
CA ASP A 116 6.77 -32.27 -4.36
C ASP A 116 6.01 -32.73 -5.63
N PRO A 117 5.85 -31.83 -6.63
CA PRO A 117 5.11 -32.18 -7.85
C PRO A 117 5.78 -33.25 -8.69
N GLN A 118 7.08 -33.51 -8.55
CA GLN A 118 7.79 -34.53 -9.31
C GLN A 118 7.50 -35.94 -8.79
N SER A 119 7.43 -36.12 -7.48
CA SER A 119 7.13 -37.40 -6.83
C SER A 119 5.65 -37.58 -6.46
N GLY A 120 4.89 -36.48 -6.38
CA GLY A 120 3.51 -36.47 -5.90
C GLY A 120 3.40 -36.66 -4.39
N THR A 121 4.49 -36.53 -3.62
CA THR A 121 4.52 -36.79 -2.18
C THR A 121 4.39 -35.52 -1.36
N PHE A 122 3.89 -35.68 -0.13
CA PHE A 122 3.75 -34.62 0.86
C PHE A 122 4.62 -34.91 2.09
N ALA A 123 5.35 -33.90 2.55
CA ALA A 123 6.03 -33.90 3.84
C ALA A 123 5.23 -33.02 4.81
N VAL A 124 4.39 -33.65 5.65
CA VAL A 124 3.57 -32.93 6.66
C VAL A 124 4.40 -32.69 7.91
N GLN A 125 4.25 -31.51 8.52
CA GLN A 125 4.92 -31.14 9.76
C GLN A 125 4.01 -30.32 10.67
N ASN A 126 4.24 -30.44 12.00
CA ASN A 126 3.58 -29.61 13.00
C ASN A 126 4.22 -28.24 13.08
N LEU A 127 3.42 -27.24 13.35
CA LEU A 127 3.85 -25.85 13.58
C LEU A 127 3.97 -25.56 15.07
N LEU A 128 4.74 -24.52 15.43
CA LEU A 128 4.95 -24.11 16.83
C LEU A 128 3.75 -23.36 17.41
N TRP A 129 2.96 -22.73 16.57
CA TRP A 129 1.71 -22.03 16.90
C TRP A 129 0.79 -22.02 15.68
N ASP A 130 -0.43 -21.59 15.87
CA ASP A 130 -1.45 -21.59 14.85
C ASP A 130 -1.21 -20.51 13.79
N LEU A 131 -0.74 -20.92 12.62
CA LEU A 131 -0.58 -20.07 11.45
C LEU A 131 -1.84 -20.00 10.56
N PHE A 132 -3.01 -20.36 11.08
CA PHE A 132 -4.25 -20.25 10.34
C PHE A 132 -4.53 -18.79 9.96
N CYS A 133 -4.80 -18.53 8.67
CA CYS A 133 -5.07 -17.19 8.13
C CYS A 133 -3.94 -16.16 8.40
N ASN A 134 -2.71 -16.60 8.20
CA ASN A 134 -1.51 -15.77 8.24
C ASN A 134 -1.34 -14.86 7.01
N GLY A 135 -0.31 -14.03 7.00
CA GLY A 135 0.24 -13.38 5.79
C GLY A 135 1.58 -14.04 5.44
N MET A 136 1.86 -14.28 4.15
CA MET A 136 3.07 -14.98 3.73
C MET A 136 3.62 -14.42 2.42
N ALA A 137 4.94 -14.11 2.38
CA ALA A 137 5.63 -13.66 1.19
C ALA A 137 7.11 -14.10 1.18
N ALA A 138 7.70 -14.18 -0.02
CA ALA A 138 9.08 -14.58 -0.21
C ALA A 138 10.05 -13.43 0.10
N LEU A 139 11.04 -13.74 0.95
CA LEU A 139 12.20 -12.89 1.19
C LEU A 139 13.16 -12.92 -0.02
N PRO A 140 14.02 -11.90 -0.18
CA PRO A 140 15.00 -11.85 -1.28
C PRO A 140 15.89 -13.09 -1.41
N ASP A 141 16.21 -13.75 -0.30
CA ASP A 141 17.05 -14.97 -0.29
C ASP A 141 16.27 -16.27 -0.60
N GLY A 142 14.97 -16.16 -0.87
CA GLY A 142 14.06 -17.25 -1.23
C GLY A 142 13.51 -18.05 -0.07
N ARG A 143 13.73 -17.61 1.18
CA ARG A 143 12.97 -18.06 2.34
C ARG A 143 11.61 -17.35 2.34
N PHE A 144 10.65 -17.84 3.14
CA PHE A 144 9.32 -17.24 3.25
C PHE A 144 9.10 -16.68 4.65
N LEU A 145 8.80 -15.38 4.74
CA LEU A 145 8.29 -14.78 5.98
C LEU A 145 6.81 -15.12 6.11
N VAL A 146 6.42 -15.64 7.27
CA VAL A 146 5.03 -15.95 7.64
C VAL A 146 4.72 -15.18 8.91
N VAL A 147 3.69 -14.34 8.85
CA VAL A 147 3.34 -13.40 9.93
C VAL A 147 1.93 -13.65 10.43
N GLY A 148 1.77 -13.53 11.73
CA GLY A 148 0.46 -13.63 12.34
C GLY A 148 -0.11 -15.04 12.37
N GLY A 149 -1.41 -15.13 12.19
CA GLY A 149 -2.19 -16.33 12.38
C GLY A 149 -3.20 -16.18 13.51
N SER A 150 -3.70 -17.29 14.07
CA SER A 150 -4.71 -17.30 15.12
C SER A 150 -4.12 -17.50 16.51
N ALA A 151 -4.23 -16.50 17.37
CA ALA A 151 -3.96 -16.66 18.80
C ALA A 151 -5.15 -17.29 19.53
N ALA A 152 -6.37 -17.18 18.97
CA ALA A 152 -7.57 -17.89 19.36
C ALA A 152 -8.53 -18.00 18.17
N VAL A 153 -9.44 -19.00 18.18
CA VAL A 153 -10.33 -19.29 17.06
C VAL A 153 -11.74 -18.73 17.27
N ALA A 154 -12.18 -18.60 18.52
CA ALA A 154 -13.53 -18.13 18.83
C ALA A 154 -13.56 -17.33 20.15
N PRO A 155 -13.58 -15.99 20.12
CA PRO A 155 -13.48 -15.15 18.94
C PRO A 155 -12.05 -15.19 18.31
N PRO A 156 -11.89 -14.85 17.02
CA PRO A 156 -10.56 -14.83 16.43
C PRO A 156 -9.72 -13.68 16.99
N TYR A 157 -8.51 -14.02 17.47
CA TYR A 157 -7.47 -13.09 17.90
C TYR A 157 -6.25 -13.24 17.01
N GLY A 158 -5.62 -12.13 16.68
CA GLY A 158 -4.43 -12.11 15.84
C GLY A 158 -3.18 -12.52 16.63
N GLU A 159 -2.36 -13.37 16.04
CA GLU A 159 -1.05 -13.75 16.54
C GLU A 159 -0.02 -12.68 16.14
N PHE A 160 0.86 -12.29 17.06
CA PHE A 160 1.90 -11.29 16.83
C PHE A 160 3.26 -11.88 16.46
N ARG A 161 3.44 -13.19 16.63
CA ARG A 161 4.69 -13.87 16.28
C ARG A 161 4.87 -13.96 14.76
N ALA A 162 6.12 -14.02 14.35
CA ALA A 162 6.52 -14.24 12.97
C ALA A 162 7.53 -15.38 12.86
N THR A 163 7.52 -16.08 11.74
CA THR A 163 8.44 -17.18 11.47
C THR A 163 8.94 -17.12 10.03
N VAL A 164 10.09 -17.71 9.78
CA VAL A 164 10.66 -17.86 8.44
C VAL A 164 10.73 -19.34 8.11
N PHE A 165 10.16 -19.71 6.96
CA PHE A 165 10.31 -21.03 6.37
C PHE A 165 11.50 -21.06 5.40
N ASP A 166 12.42 -22.01 5.57
CA ASP A 166 13.56 -22.20 4.67
C ASP A 166 13.31 -23.38 3.72
N PRO A 167 13.21 -23.15 2.39
CA PRO A 167 13.01 -24.20 1.41
C PRO A 167 14.16 -25.21 1.29
N ALA A 168 15.36 -24.88 1.78
CA ALA A 168 16.51 -25.80 1.75
C ALA A 168 16.45 -26.84 2.87
N THR A 169 15.95 -26.47 4.02
CA THR A 169 15.83 -27.35 5.19
C THR A 169 14.40 -27.84 5.42
N GLU A 170 13.42 -27.22 4.76
CA GLU A 170 11.99 -27.41 4.94
C GLU A 170 11.55 -27.20 6.40
N LYS A 171 12.12 -26.20 7.09
CA LYS A 171 11.88 -25.91 8.51
C LYS A 171 11.42 -24.48 8.72
N PHE A 172 10.54 -24.33 9.70
CA PHE A 172 10.16 -23.02 10.25
C PHE A 172 11.10 -22.63 11.39
N THR A 173 11.51 -21.37 11.40
CA THR A 173 12.34 -20.78 12.47
C THR A 173 11.71 -19.46 12.89
N GLN A 174 11.38 -19.32 14.17
CA GLN A 174 10.85 -18.08 14.72
C GLN A 174 11.85 -16.94 14.52
N VAL A 175 11.33 -15.78 14.12
CA VAL A 175 12.06 -14.52 14.03
C VAL A 175 11.49 -13.51 15.01
N GLU A 176 11.96 -12.26 14.97
CA GLU A 176 11.43 -11.18 15.77
C GLU A 176 9.92 -11.01 15.55
N SER A 177 9.18 -10.81 16.65
CA SER A 177 7.72 -10.63 16.60
C SER A 177 7.35 -9.23 16.13
N MET A 178 6.20 -9.10 15.50
CA MET A 178 5.55 -7.83 15.22
C MET A 178 5.14 -7.12 16.53
N ALA A 179 4.85 -5.83 16.46
CA ALA A 179 4.38 -5.08 17.62
C ALA A 179 2.97 -5.52 18.06
N HIS A 180 2.09 -5.83 17.10
CA HIS A 180 0.71 -6.26 17.35
C HIS A 180 0.32 -7.48 16.52
N GLY A 181 -0.71 -8.19 17.00
CA GLY A 181 -1.28 -9.36 16.33
C GLY A 181 -1.85 -9.04 14.96
N ARG A 182 -1.84 -10.05 14.08
CA ARG A 182 -2.41 -9.97 12.73
C ARG A 182 -3.05 -11.31 12.33
N TRP A 183 -4.37 -11.34 12.34
CA TRP A 183 -5.15 -12.40 11.73
C TRP A 183 -5.75 -11.85 10.43
N TYR A 184 -5.51 -12.45 9.26
CA TYR A 184 -5.86 -11.95 7.94
C TYR A 184 -5.04 -10.73 7.46
N ALA A 185 -3.73 -10.75 7.70
CA ALA A 185 -2.81 -9.74 7.17
C ALA A 185 -2.42 -10.00 5.72
N THR A 186 -2.22 -8.95 4.95
CA THR A 186 -1.48 -9.02 3.67
C THR A 186 -0.01 -8.73 3.93
N VAL A 187 0.86 -9.54 3.29
CA VAL A 187 2.29 -9.26 3.19
C VAL A 187 2.63 -9.02 1.72
N THR A 188 3.27 -7.90 1.43
CA THR A 188 3.68 -7.55 0.07
C THR A 188 5.15 -7.09 0.02
N GLU A 189 5.83 -7.44 -1.05
CA GLU A 189 7.22 -7.07 -1.26
C GLU A 189 7.37 -5.58 -1.61
N LEU A 190 8.48 -5.00 -1.19
CA LEU A 190 8.92 -3.64 -1.53
C LEU A 190 10.13 -3.68 -2.46
N SER A 191 10.43 -2.54 -3.06
CA SER A 191 11.49 -2.41 -4.08
C SER A 191 12.90 -2.74 -3.57
N ASP A 192 13.14 -2.58 -2.28
CA ASP A 192 14.42 -2.86 -1.61
C ASP A 192 14.51 -4.29 -1.04
N GLY A 193 13.45 -5.10 -1.22
CA GLY A 193 13.34 -6.46 -0.67
C GLY A 193 12.78 -6.51 0.75
N GLY A 194 12.35 -5.38 1.32
CA GLY A 194 11.54 -5.36 2.52
C GLY A 194 10.18 -6.00 2.29
N LEU A 195 9.61 -6.60 3.32
CA LEU A 195 8.26 -7.16 3.31
C LEU A 195 7.35 -6.33 4.20
N MET A 196 6.36 -5.67 3.60
CA MET A 196 5.37 -4.86 4.28
C MET A 196 4.22 -5.74 4.75
N ALA A 197 4.00 -5.82 6.07
CA ALA A 197 2.82 -6.41 6.68
C ALA A 197 1.78 -5.32 6.98
N PHE A 198 0.54 -5.53 6.54
CA PHE A 198 -0.54 -4.55 6.70
C PHE A 198 -1.87 -5.22 6.97
N SER A 199 -2.72 -4.59 7.80
CA SER A 199 -4.03 -5.08 8.21
C SER A 199 -3.99 -6.32 9.13
N GLY A 200 -5.12 -6.95 9.28
CA GLY A 200 -5.40 -8.08 10.15
C GLY A 200 -6.14 -7.67 11.44
N LEU A 201 -6.69 -8.66 12.16
CA LEU A 201 -7.19 -8.43 13.51
C LEU A 201 -6.02 -8.46 14.51
N THR A 202 -6.09 -7.60 15.52
CA THR A 202 -5.11 -7.56 16.60
C THR A 202 -5.32 -8.69 17.60
N GLU A 203 -4.45 -8.75 18.62
CA GLU A 203 -4.59 -9.62 19.81
C GLU A 203 -5.81 -9.27 20.67
N GLU A 204 -6.48 -8.14 20.44
CA GLU A 204 -7.72 -7.77 21.12
C GLU A 204 -8.95 -8.50 20.55
N GLY A 205 -8.84 -8.98 19.31
CA GLY A 205 -9.80 -9.86 18.67
C GLY A 205 -11.13 -9.23 18.31
N TYR A 206 -12.00 -10.04 17.68
CA TYR A 206 -13.34 -9.65 17.27
C TYR A 206 -14.36 -9.94 18.40
N THR A 207 -15.07 -8.92 18.86
CA THR A 207 -16.00 -9.05 20.00
C THR A 207 -17.40 -9.53 19.63
N GLY A 208 -17.69 -9.78 18.34
CA GLY A 208 -18.99 -10.27 17.88
C GLY A 208 -20.12 -9.25 17.91
N GLN A 209 -19.84 -7.99 18.30
CA GLN A 209 -20.85 -6.91 18.24
C GLN A 209 -20.76 -6.19 16.90
N PRO A 210 -21.88 -5.71 16.33
CA PRO A 210 -21.84 -4.79 15.20
C PRO A 210 -21.05 -3.54 15.64
N GLN A 211 -19.83 -3.38 15.13
CA GLN A 211 -18.98 -2.28 15.56
C GLN A 211 -19.19 -1.07 14.65
N GLU A 212 -19.68 -0.01 15.22
CA GLU A 212 -19.62 1.32 14.62
C GLU A 212 -18.18 1.88 14.64
N ASP A 213 -17.29 1.30 15.48
CA ASP A 213 -15.88 1.69 15.61
C ASP A 213 -15.00 0.43 15.75
N THR A 214 -14.29 0.09 14.67
CA THR A 214 -13.36 -1.05 14.60
C THR A 214 -11.92 -0.66 14.97
N ARG A 215 -11.68 0.58 15.41
CA ARG A 215 -10.37 1.02 15.88
C ARG A 215 -9.94 0.21 17.11
N GLY A 216 -8.72 -0.29 17.07
CA GLY A 216 -8.18 -1.16 18.13
C GLY A 216 -8.39 -2.66 17.90
N VAL A 217 -9.34 -3.06 17.03
CA VAL A 217 -9.55 -4.46 16.63
C VAL A 217 -8.88 -4.76 15.29
N HIS A 218 -9.01 -3.86 14.31
CA HIS A 218 -8.27 -3.91 13.06
C HIS A 218 -6.90 -3.26 13.24
N ASN A 219 -5.84 -3.97 12.88
CA ASN A 219 -4.51 -3.42 12.87
C ASN A 219 -4.36 -2.45 11.67
N GLN A 220 -4.34 -1.16 11.96
CA GLN A 220 -4.19 -0.10 10.94
C GLN A 220 -2.71 0.21 10.67
N ASN A 221 -1.78 -0.40 11.43
CA ASN A 221 -0.37 -0.09 11.34
C ASN A 221 0.30 -0.90 10.23
N VAL A 222 1.21 -0.24 9.53
CA VAL A 222 2.18 -0.85 8.63
C VAL A 222 3.44 -1.17 9.41
N GLU A 223 3.99 -2.36 9.25
CA GLU A 223 5.33 -2.75 9.68
C GLU A 223 6.07 -3.34 8.49
N ILE A 224 7.37 -3.06 8.39
CA ILE A 224 8.21 -3.56 7.29
C ILE A 224 9.34 -4.39 7.87
N TYR A 225 9.46 -5.63 7.42
CA TYR A 225 10.51 -6.56 7.81
C TYR A 225 11.65 -6.57 6.80
N HIS A 226 12.89 -6.42 7.29
CA HIS A 226 14.09 -6.62 6.48
C HIS A 226 14.99 -7.69 7.10
N ILE A 227 15.62 -8.50 6.24
CA ILE A 227 16.62 -9.48 6.68
C ILE A 227 17.77 -8.73 7.37
N GLY A 228 18.09 -9.15 8.62
CA GLY A 228 19.21 -8.61 9.38
C GLY A 228 18.92 -7.39 10.25
N THR A 229 17.83 -6.64 9.97
CA THR A 229 17.40 -5.50 10.80
C THR A 229 16.09 -5.74 11.53
N GLY A 230 15.30 -6.75 11.10
CA GLY A 230 14.01 -7.07 11.70
C GLY A 230 12.91 -6.10 11.28
N TRP A 231 11.94 -5.86 12.19
CA TRP A 231 10.78 -5.03 11.94
C TRP A 231 11.08 -3.54 12.10
N SER A 232 10.49 -2.73 11.22
CA SER A 232 10.43 -1.27 11.38
C SER A 232 9.53 -0.89 12.58
N PRO A 233 9.63 0.37 13.08
CA PRO A 233 8.53 0.94 13.85
C PRO A 233 7.21 0.90 13.08
N GLU A 234 6.08 0.90 13.79
CA GLU A 234 4.74 0.96 13.20
C GLU A 234 4.44 2.34 12.60
N TYR A 235 3.71 2.34 11.47
CA TYR A 235 3.20 3.54 10.80
C TYR A 235 1.69 3.44 10.67
N GLU A 236 0.96 4.26 11.40
CA GLU A 236 -0.50 4.23 11.41
C GLU A 236 -1.08 4.70 10.05
N ALA A 237 -1.96 3.90 9.46
CA ALA A 237 -2.73 4.33 8.30
C ALA A 237 -3.90 5.22 8.74
N PRO A 238 -4.22 6.32 8.02
CA PRO A 238 -5.31 7.23 8.36
C PRO A 238 -6.71 6.68 7.99
N TRP A 239 -6.82 5.38 7.79
CA TRP A 239 -8.05 4.67 7.43
C TRP A 239 -7.99 3.23 7.93
N VAL A 240 -9.19 2.61 8.12
CA VAL A 240 -9.30 1.21 8.53
C VAL A 240 -9.25 0.31 7.29
N PRO A 241 -8.18 -0.51 7.11
CA PRO A 241 -8.10 -1.41 5.98
C PRO A 241 -9.06 -2.60 6.15
N PRO A 242 -9.58 -3.19 5.06
CA PRO A 242 -10.24 -4.49 5.14
C PRO A 242 -9.21 -5.57 5.54
N LEU A 243 -9.72 -6.75 5.89
CA LEU A 243 -8.89 -7.94 6.07
C LEU A 243 -8.37 -8.41 4.69
N TYR A 244 -7.11 -8.86 4.62
CA TYR A 244 -6.43 -9.21 3.35
C TYR A 244 -6.54 -8.14 2.26
N PRO A 245 -6.14 -6.88 2.53
CA PRO A 245 -6.17 -5.83 1.50
C PRO A 245 -5.33 -6.24 0.28
N HIS A 246 -5.88 -6.05 -0.92
CA HIS A 246 -5.16 -6.33 -2.17
C HIS A 246 -4.14 -5.23 -2.46
N LEU A 247 -2.86 -5.57 -2.30
CA LEU A 247 -1.72 -4.64 -2.40
C LEU A 247 -0.83 -4.98 -3.60
N HIS A 248 -0.38 -3.96 -4.31
CA HIS A 248 0.51 -4.10 -5.46
C HIS A 248 1.64 -3.07 -5.41
N LEU A 249 2.89 -3.53 -5.41
CA LEU A 249 4.04 -2.66 -5.61
C LEU A 249 4.03 -2.12 -7.05
N LEU A 250 4.09 -0.80 -7.20
CA LEU A 250 4.11 -0.10 -8.48
C LEU A 250 5.53 0.19 -8.95
N PRO A 251 5.76 0.42 -10.26
CA PRO A 251 7.06 0.79 -10.81
C PRO A 251 7.71 2.05 -10.22
N ASN A 252 6.94 2.91 -9.57
CA ASN A 252 7.44 4.10 -8.88
C ASN A 252 7.75 3.85 -7.38
N GLY A 253 7.75 2.59 -6.93
CA GLY A 253 8.05 2.21 -5.55
C GLY A 253 6.91 2.38 -4.55
N ASN A 254 5.77 2.95 -4.95
CA ASN A 254 4.59 3.04 -4.11
C ASN A 254 3.82 1.72 -4.07
N VAL A 255 3.02 1.51 -3.04
CA VAL A 255 2.12 0.36 -2.90
C VAL A 255 0.69 0.80 -3.13
N PHE A 256 0.03 0.20 -4.12
CA PHE A 256 -1.35 0.49 -4.48
C PHE A 256 -2.31 -0.50 -3.83
N TYR A 257 -3.29 0.01 -3.09
CA TYR A 257 -4.44 -0.74 -2.62
C TYR A 257 -5.56 -0.67 -3.65
N SER A 258 -5.89 -1.80 -4.26
CA SER A 258 -6.84 -1.88 -5.38
C SER A 258 -8.30 -2.11 -4.97
N GLY A 259 -8.55 -2.50 -3.73
CA GLY A 259 -9.91 -2.85 -3.22
C GLY A 259 -9.90 -4.22 -2.52
N GLU A 260 -10.83 -4.53 -1.86
CA GLU A 260 -12.21 -4.97 -1.74
C GLU A 260 -13.24 -3.86 -1.50
N THR A 261 -12.83 -2.69 -1.04
CA THR A 261 -13.71 -1.52 -0.93
C THR A 261 -13.83 -0.79 -2.28
N ILE A 262 -14.76 0.16 -2.36
CA ILE A 262 -14.95 0.97 -3.58
C ILE A 262 -13.82 1.98 -3.83
N SER A 263 -13.07 2.35 -2.78
CA SER A 263 -12.01 3.36 -2.87
C SER A 263 -10.64 2.70 -2.93
N SER A 264 -9.78 3.20 -3.81
CA SER A 264 -8.38 2.79 -3.93
C SER A 264 -7.46 3.82 -3.29
N ASN A 265 -6.38 3.36 -2.66
CA ASN A 265 -5.43 4.19 -1.94
C ASN A 265 -3.99 3.86 -2.38
N ILE A 266 -3.06 4.78 -2.13
CA ILE A 266 -1.62 4.56 -2.39
C ILE A 266 -0.84 4.83 -1.11
N PHE A 267 0.06 3.92 -0.76
CA PHE A 267 1.06 4.07 0.29
C PHE A 267 2.42 4.36 -0.33
N ASN A 268 3.11 5.37 0.18
CA ASN A 268 4.50 5.63 -0.16
C ASN A 268 5.39 5.13 1.00
N PRO A 269 6.15 4.02 0.81
CA PRO A 269 6.96 3.45 1.88
C PRO A 269 8.18 4.32 2.25
N PHE A 270 8.63 5.22 1.36
CA PHE A 270 9.82 6.04 1.60
C PHE A 270 9.56 7.17 2.59
N ASN A 271 8.39 7.79 2.53
CA ASN A 271 7.99 8.87 3.43
C ASN A 271 6.82 8.49 4.35
N GLN A 272 6.35 7.22 4.27
CA GLN A 272 5.34 6.63 5.14
C GLN A 272 3.99 7.35 5.08
N THR A 273 3.63 7.86 3.91
CA THR A 273 2.39 8.62 3.71
C THR A 273 1.37 7.86 2.87
N TRP A 274 0.10 8.12 3.13
CA TRP A 274 -1.03 7.60 2.37
C TRP A 274 -1.68 8.70 1.53
N THR A 275 -1.94 8.40 0.26
CA THR A 275 -2.85 9.16 -0.59
C THR A 275 -4.15 8.38 -0.68
N LEU A 276 -5.22 8.94 -0.10
CA LEU A 276 -6.53 8.28 -0.05
C LEU A 276 -7.40 8.65 -1.24
N ASN A 277 -8.34 7.75 -1.57
CA ASN A 277 -9.35 7.95 -2.62
C ASN A 277 -8.76 8.33 -3.99
N VAL A 278 -7.66 7.69 -4.37
CA VAL A 278 -6.99 7.90 -5.67
C VAL A 278 -7.95 7.63 -6.83
N ALA A 279 -8.80 6.62 -6.68
CA ALA A 279 -9.86 6.28 -7.61
C ALA A 279 -11.00 5.54 -6.90
N GLN A 280 -12.16 5.49 -7.54
CA GLN A 280 -13.31 4.70 -7.09
C GLN A 280 -13.73 3.73 -8.18
N THR A 281 -14.09 2.49 -7.78
CA THR A 281 -14.60 1.47 -8.69
C THR A 281 -15.93 1.90 -9.31
N ILE A 282 -16.20 1.44 -10.54
CA ILE A 282 -17.49 1.69 -11.21
C ILE A 282 -18.57 0.75 -10.66
N TYR A 283 -18.18 -0.49 -10.30
CA TYR A 283 -19.10 -1.39 -9.58
C TYR A 283 -19.42 -0.79 -8.21
N PRO A 284 -20.71 -0.56 -7.90
CA PRO A 284 -21.11 0.29 -6.78
C PRO A 284 -20.94 -0.33 -5.40
N ASN A 285 -20.76 -1.65 -5.32
CA ASN A 285 -20.55 -2.37 -4.07
C ASN A 285 -19.07 -2.71 -3.87
N GLY A 286 -18.69 -3.07 -2.66
CA GLY A 286 -17.38 -3.69 -2.41
C GLY A 286 -17.26 -5.04 -3.12
N ARG A 287 -16.02 -5.44 -3.40
CA ARG A 287 -15.69 -6.70 -4.09
C ARG A 287 -15.15 -7.75 -3.11
N ILE A 288 -15.83 -7.94 -2.00
CA ILE A 288 -15.45 -8.95 -0.98
C ILE A 288 -15.31 -10.33 -1.64
N GLY A 289 -14.18 -11.00 -1.43
CA GLY A 289 -13.90 -12.30 -2.05
C GLY A 289 -13.67 -12.25 -3.57
N GLY A 290 -13.51 -11.04 -4.15
CA GLY A 290 -13.01 -10.86 -5.50
C GLY A 290 -11.50 -11.10 -5.58
N SER A 291 -10.92 -10.85 -6.74
CA SER A 291 -9.48 -10.95 -6.95
C SER A 291 -8.92 -9.68 -7.60
N SER A 292 -7.60 -9.53 -7.52
CA SER A 292 -6.88 -8.42 -8.11
C SER A 292 -5.54 -8.88 -8.69
N VAL A 293 -5.16 -8.33 -9.85
CA VAL A 293 -3.93 -8.72 -10.56
C VAL A 293 -3.22 -7.48 -11.10
N LEU A 294 -1.94 -7.31 -10.78
CA LEU A 294 -1.06 -6.41 -11.51
C LEU A 294 -0.77 -7.04 -12.88
N LEU A 295 -1.26 -6.40 -13.94
CA LEU A 295 -1.06 -6.87 -15.32
C LEU A 295 0.44 -6.81 -15.71
N PRO A 296 0.88 -7.57 -16.75
CA PRO A 296 2.28 -7.68 -17.10
C PRO A 296 3.00 -6.35 -17.30
N LEU A 297 4.11 -6.18 -16.59
CA LEU A 297 5.02 -5.05 -16.76
C LEU A 297 5.97 -5.35 -17.92
N ARG A 298 5.90 -4.56 -18.99
CA ARG A 298 6.65 -4.82 -20.23
C ARG A 298 7.53 -3.63 -20.63
N PRO A 299 8.80 -3.88 -21.02
CA PRO A 299 9.73 -2.81 -21.39
C PRO A 299 9.25 -2.00 -22.62
N GLU A 300 8.58 -2.64 -23.59
CA GLU A 300 8.05 -1.97 -24.78
C GLU A 300 6.94 -0.95 -24.46
N SER A 301 6.30 -1.05 -23.30
CA SER A 301 5.32 -0.08 -22.81
C SER A 301 5.88 0.86 -21.74
N GLY A 302 7.20 0.80 -21.45
CA GLY A 302 7.79 1.56 -20.35
C GLY A 302 7.34 1.08 -18.98
N TYR A 303 6.98 -0.20 -18.86
CA TYR A 303 6.49 -0.83 -17.61
C TYR A 303 5.24 -0.16 -17.02
N VAL A 304 4.33 0.35 -17.87
CA VAL A 304 3.07 0.99 -17.45
C VAL A 304 2.29 0.07 -16.49
N PRO A 305 2.02 0.52 -15.25
CA PRO A 305 1.29 -0.28 -14.27
C PRO A 305 -0.20 -0.22 -14.52
N LYS A 306 -0.80 -1.37 -14.82
CA LYS A 306 -2.25 -1.54 -14.85
C LYS A 306 -2.66 -2.59 -13.85
N VAL A 307 -3.68 -2.31 -13.07
CA VAL A 307 -4.26 -3.27 -12.12
C VAL A 307 -5.67 -3.60 -12.56
N MET A 308 -5.96 -4.90 -12.58
CA MET A 308 -7.28 -5.45 -12.90
C MET A 308 -7.92 -5.96 -11.61
N ILE A 309 -9.21 -5.67 -11.42
CA ILE A 309 -10.05 -6.26 -10.37
C ILE A 309 -11.22 -7.01 -10.99
N LEU A 310 -11.61 -8.12 -10.38
CA LEU A 310 -12.60 -9.02 -10.97
C LEU A 310 -13.42 -9.75 -9.91
N GLY A 311 -14.72 -9.94 -10.22
CA GLY A 311 -15.64 -10.68 -9.34
C GLY A 311 -15.90 -10.00 -8.00
N GLY A 312 -16.19 -10.82 -7.00
CA GLY A 312 -16.47 -10.38 -5.62
C GLY A 312 -17.95 -10.07 -5.37
N ASP A 313 -18.23 -9.60 -4.13
CA ASP A 313 -19.53 -9.38 -3.53
C ASP A 313 -20.19 -10.68 -3.03
N HIS A 314 -21.10 -10.59 -2.05
CA HIS A 314 -21.84 -11.74 -1.48
C HIS A 314 -22.82 -12.36 -2.47
N THR A 315 -23.44 -11.52 -3.31
CA THR A 315 -24.10 -11.94 -4.56
C THR A 315 -23.16 -11.59 -5.69
N ALA A 316 -22.38 -12.55 -6.10
CA ALA A 316 -21.22 -12.35 -6.93
C ALA A 316 -21.50 -11.62 -8.24
N THR A 317 -20.57 -10.78 -8.67
CA THR A 317 -20.63 -10.09 -9.94
C THR A 317 -19.77 -10.77 -11.02
N VAL A 318 -20.19 -10.64 -12.28
CA VAL A 318 -19.38 -10.99 -13.46
C VAL A 318 -18.43 -9.86 -13.87
N THR A 319 -18.56 -8.67 -13.26
CA THR A 319 -17.87 -7.46 -13.73
C THR A 319 -16.40 -7.50 -13.45
N THR A 320 -15.64 -6.90 -14.35
CA THR A 320 -14.20 -6.72 -14.27
C THR A 320 -13.85 -5.28 -14.61
N GLU A 321 -12.86 -4.73 -13.95
CA GLU A 321 -12.40 -3.37 -14.14
C GLU A 321 -10.88 -3.32 -14.23
N VAL A 322 -10.36 -2.28 -14.88
CA VAL A 322 -8.92 -2.00 -14.94
C VAL A 322 -8.66 -0.52 -14.68
N ILE A 323 -7.56 -0.25 -13.98
CA ILE A 323 -7.03 1.09 -13.79
C ILE A 323 -5.63 1.18 -14.38
N ASP A 324 -5.34 2.29 -15.07
CA ASP A 324 -4.00 2.67 -15.53
C ASP A 324 -3.42 3.71 -14.59
N LEU A 325 -2.42 3.30 -13.80
CA LEU A 325 -1.81 4.14 -12.77
C LEU A 325 -0.70 5.06 -13.31
N SER A 326 -0.42 5.02 -14.62
CA SER A 326 0.44 5.99 -15.31
C SER A 326 -0.30 7.24 -15.77
N ALA A 327 -1.64 7.19 -15.77
CA ALA A 327 -2.46 8.34 -16.18
C ALA A 327 -2.33 9.48 -15.16
N ALA A 328 -2.36 10.72 -15.66
CA ALA A 328 -2.31 11.92 -14.80
C ALA A 328 -3.46 11.98 -13.78
N THR A 329 -4.60 11.38 -14.10
CA THR A 329 -5.73 11.17 -13.21
C THR A 329 -6.19 9.72 -13.37
N PRO A 330 -5.67 8.80 -12.55
CA PRO A 330 -6.05 7.39 -12.64
C PRO A 330 -7.55 7.20 -12.38
N ALA A 331 -8.20 6.38 -13.19
CA ALA A 331 -9.62 6.07 -13.04
C ALA A 331 -9.89 4.63 -13.45
N TRP A 332 -10.76 3.95 -12.69
CA TRP A 332 -11.25 2.63 -13.04
C TRP A 332 -12.13 2.71 -14.29
N ARG A 333 -12.01 1.74 -15.18
CA ARG A 333 -12.90 1.53 -16.32
C ARG A 333 -13.34 0.08 -16.40
N MET A 334 -14.55 -0.13 -16.89
CA MET A 334 -15.08 -1.48 -17.12
C MET A 334 -14.30 -2.19 -18.22
N LEU A 335 -14.12 -3.48 -18.03
CA LEU A 335 -13.69 -4.45 -19.03
C LEU A 335 -14.88 -5.35 -19.44
N PRO A 336 -14.79 -6.13 -20.53
CA PRO A 336 -15.75 -7.18 -20.81
C PRO A 336 -15.94 -8.12 -19.61
N PRO A 337 -17.18 -8.56 -19.31
CA PRO A 337 -17.46 -9.39 -18.14
C PRO A 337 -16.94 -10.83 -18.32
N MET A 338 -16.68 -11.50 -17.19
CA MET A 338 -16.47 -12.95 -17.14
C MET A 338 -17.73 -13.72 -17.59
N SER A 339 -17.57 -15.00 -17.93
CA SER A 339 -18.70 -15.87 -18.33
C SER A 339 -19.66 -16.18 -17.18
N LEU A 340 -19.16 -16.25 -15.95
CA LEU A 340 -19.93 -16.56 -14.74
C LEU A 340 -19.58 -15.58 -13.61
N PRO A 341 -20.56 -15.29 -12.72
CA PRO A 341 -20.29 -14.51 -11.51
C PRO A 341 -19.44 -15.34 -10.53
N ARG A 342 -18.51 -14.67 -9.83
CA ARG A 342 -17.56 -15.33 -8.95
C ARG A 342 -17.26 -14.50 -7.70
N THR A 343 -17.50 -15.09 -6.53
CA THR A 343 -16.90 -14.67 -5.26
C THR A 343 -16.06 -15.81 -4.71
N ARG A 344 -15.05 -15.55 -3.89
CA ARG A 344 -14.04 -16.52 -3.42
C ARG A 344 -13.30 -17.22 -4.58
N MET A 345 -13.00 -16.48 -5.59
CA MET A 345 -12.34 -16.94 -6.81
C MET A 345 -10.83 -16.83 -6.73
N ASN A 346 -10.13 -17.44 -7.68
CA ASN A 346 -8.70 -17.24 -7.90
C ASN A 346 -8.45 -16.59 -9.28
N ALA A 347 -7.42 -15.75 -9.35
CA ALA A 347 -6.90 -15.18 -10.60
C ALA A 347 -5.41 -15.46 -10.71
N VAL A 348 -4.99 -16.18 -11.75
CA VAL A 348 -3.61 -16.65 -11.92
C VAL A 348 -2.99 -16.05 -13.17
N LEU A 349 -1.85 -15.38 -13.01
CA LEU A 349 -1.10 -14.77 -14.10
C LEU A 349 -0.23 -15.85 -14.79
N LEU A 350 -0.48 -16.09 -16.08
CA LEU A 350 0.22 -17.10 -16.89
C LEU A 350 1.48 -16.52 -17.57
N PRO A 351 2.45 -17.36 -17.97
CA PRO A 351 3.69 -16.89 -18.61
C PRO A 351 3.47 -16.09 -19.91
N THR A 352 2.34 -16.31 -20.58
CA THR A 352 1.94 -15.55 -21.78
C THR A 352 1.44 -14.14 -21.45
N GLY A 353 1.26 -13.82 -20.16
CA GLY A 353 0.69 -12.56 -19.69
C GLY A 353 -0.84 -12.55 -19.61
N LYS A 354 -1.49 -13.66 -19.92
CA LYS A 354 -2.95 -13.83 -19.75
C LYS A 354 -3.30 -14.13 -18.30
N VAL A 355 -4.51 -13.79 -17.88
CA VAL A 355 -5.03 -14.01 -16.54
C VAL A 355 -6.10 -15.11 -16.58
N LEU A 356 -5.87 -16.20 -15.85
CA LEU A 356 -6.83 -17.28 -15.66
C LEU A 356 -7.73 -16.96 -14.46
N ALA A 357 -9.03 -16.79 -14.68
CA ALA A 357 -10.05 -16.66 -13.64
C ALA A 357 -10.73 -18.01 -13.42
N LEU A 358 -10.68 -18.54 -12.21
CA LEU A 358 -11.20 -19.86 -11.88
C LEU A 358 -11.88 -19.91 -10.51
N GLY A 359 -12.73 -20.90 -10.30
CA GLY A 359 -13.40 -21.14 -9.02
C GLY A 359 -14.42 -20.06 -8.66
N GLY A 360 -14.74 -20.00 -7.38
CA GLY A 360 -15.77 -19.15 -6.83
C GLY A 360 -17.19 -19.70 -7.05
N SER A 361 -18.17 -18.93 -6.59
CA SER A 361 -19.59 -19.23 -6.72
C SER A 361 -20.40 -17.95 -6.98
N SER A 362 -21.64 -18.07 -7.42
CA SER A 362 -22.53 -16.93 -7.58
C SER A 362 -23.17 -16.46 -6.25
N ILE A 363 -23.22 -17.33 -5.27
CA ILE A 363 -23.61 -17.04 -3.87
C ILE A 363 -22.45 -17.46 -2.98
N ASP A 364 -22.02 -16.59 -2.07
CA ASP A 364 -20.86 -16.82 -1.22
C ASP A 364 -20.94 -18.18 -0.49
N GLU A 365 -19.88 -18.98 -0.63
CA GLU A 365 -19.70 -20.31 -0.03
C GLU A 365 -20.77 -21.37 -0.37
N ASP A 366 -21.64 -21.14 -1.36
CA ASP A 366 -22.63 -22.14 -1.78
C ASP A 366 -22.06 -23.03 -2.90
N PRO A 367 -21.75 -24.32 -2.63
CA PRO A 367 -21.23 -25.25 -3.62
C PRO A 367 -22.22 -25.59 -4.74
N ASN A 368 -23.53 -25.40 -4.53
CA ASN A 368 -24.52 -25.61 -5.56
C ASN A 368 -24.51 -24.53 -6.63
N THR A 369 -23.93 -23.39 -6.33
CA THR A 369 -23.77 -22.24 -7.24
C THR A 369 -22.34 -22.06 -7.72
N ALA A 370 -21.50 -23.07 -7.55
CA ALA A 370 -20.08 -23.02 -7.93
C ALA A 370 -19.86 -22.75 -9.42
N SER A 371 -18.93 -21.84 -9.71
CA SER A 371 -18.52 -21.45 -11.06
C SER A 371 -17.42 -22.39 -11.56
N LEU A 372 -17.81 -23.55 -12.10
CA LEU A 372 -16.89 -24.59 -12.55
C LEU A 372 -16.19 -24.26 -13.88
N ALA A 373 -16.85 -23.52 -14.79
CA ALA A 373 -16.19 -23.06 -16.01
C ALA A 373 -15.15 -22.01 -15.67
N ALA A 374 -13.95 -22.11 -16.24
CA ALA A 374 -12.88 -21.14 -16.07
C ALA A 374 -12.79 -20.21 -17.29
N ASP A 375 -12.32 -18.99 -17.09
CA ASP A 375 -12.18 -17.95 -18.10
C ASP A 375 -10.71 -17.51 -18.22
N LEU A 376 -10.26 -17.23 -19.44
CA LEU A 376 -8.91 -16.74 -19.72
C LEU A 376 -8.99 -15.34 -20.34
N PHE A 377 -8.50 -14.34 -19.60
CA PHE A 377 -8.43 -12.96 -20.04
C PHE A 377 -7.13 -12.67 -20.78
N ASP A 378 -7.23 -12.03 -21.93
CA ASP A 378 -6.09 -11.50 -22.68
C ASP A 378 -6.02 -9.98 -22.50
N PRO A 379 -5.04 -9.45 -21.76
CA PRO A 379 -4.95 -8.00 -21.51
C PRO A 379 -4.54 -7.17 -22.72
N VAL A 380 -4.07 -7.81 -23.82
CA VAL A 380 -3.71 -7.10 -25.05
C VAL A 380 -4.97 -6.82 -25.88
N THR A 381 -5.84 -7.82 -26.02
CA THR A 381 -7.11 -7.69 -26.78
C THR A 381 -8.29 -7.30 -25.88
N GLU A 382 -8.09 -7.30 -24.57
CA GLU A 382 -9.12 -7.07 -23.55
C GLU A 382 -10.36 -7.97 -23.74
N SER A 383 -10.11 -9.24 -24.01
CA SER A 383 -11.18 -10.20 -24.30
C SER A 383 -11.03 -11.48 -23.47
N TRP A 384 -12.15 -12.14 -23.23
CA TRP A 384 -12.24 -13.43 -22.55
C TRP A 384 -12.35 -14.58 -23.52
N ALA A 385 -11.71 -15.69 -23.20
CA ALA A 385 -11.87 -16.99 -23.85
C ALA A 385 -12.21 -18.04 -22.80
N SER A 386 -12.76 -19.18 -23.23
CA SER A 386 -12.96 -20.34 -22.35
C SER A 386 -11.61 -20.92 -21.92
N ALA A 387 -11.53 -21.33 -20.65
CA ALA A 387 -10.43 -22.13 -20.08
C ALA A 387 -10.93 -23.50 -19.60
N GLY A 388 -11.97 -24.02 -20.21
CA GLY A 388 -12.55 -25.31 -19.89
C GLY A 388 -13.36 -25.34 -18.59
N VAL A 389 -13.57 -26.52 -18.05
CA VAL A 389 -14.45 -26.72 -16.91
C VAL A 389 -13.75 -27.61 -15.87
N ALA A 390 -13.56 -27.08 -14.66
CA ALA A 390 -13.06 -27.83 -13.52
C ALA A 390 -14.05 -28.92 -13.06
N THR A 391 -13.57 -29.95 -12.40
CA THR A 391 -14.41 -31.04 -11.87
C THR A 391 -15.01 -30.67 -10.52
N TYR A 392 -14.20 -29.98 -9.67
CA TYR A 392 -14.55 -29.72 -8.27
C TYR A 392 -14.86 -28.26 -8.03
N PRO A 393 -15.83 -27.93 -7.16
CA PRO A 393 -16.04 -26.57 -6.66
C PRO A 393 -14.78 -26.04 -5.96
N ARG A 394 -14.35 -24.84 -6.31
CA ARG A 394 -13.22 -24.14 -5.68
C ARG A 394 -13.74 -22.85 -5.08
N LEU A 395 -14.10 -22.91 -3.80
CA LEU A 395 -14.71 -21.83 -3.04
C LEU A 395 -13.70 -21.19 -2.08
N TYR A 396 -14.17 -20.73 -0.93
CA TYR A 396 -13.35 -20.18 0.14
C TYR A 396 -12.19 -21.12 0.51
N HIS A 397 -11.01 -20.59 0.78
CA HIS A 397 -9.77 -21.33 1.00
C HIS A 397 -9.32 -22.23 -0.18
N SER A 398 -9.72 -21.89 -1.40
CA SER A 398 -9.10 -22.51 -2.57
C SER A 398 -7.86 -21.73 -3.01
N CYS A 399 -6.89 -22.44 -3.57
CA CYS A 399 -5.67 -21.89 -4.13
C CYS A 399 -5.50 -22.28 -5.59
N GLY A 400 -5.13 -21.31 -6.44
CA GLY A 400 -4.70 -21.51 -7.82
C GLY A 400 -3.26 -21.03 -7.98
N LEU A 401 -2.33 -21.89 -8.39
CA LEU A 401 -0.90 -21.60 -8.39
C LEU A 401 -0.21 -22.00 -9.70
N LEU A 402 0.47 -21.06 -10.36
CA LEU A 402 1.28 -21.36 -11.55
C LEU A 402 2.50 -22.20 -11.16
N LEU A 403 2.71 -23.32 -11.87
CA LEU A 403 3.85 -24.22 -11.69
C LEU A 403 4.96 -23.94 -12.72
N PRO A 404 6.22 -24.42 -12.46
CA PRO A 404 7.34 -24.22 -13.37
C PRO A 404 7.18 -24.87 -14.75
N ASP A 405 6.27 -25.82 -14.89
CA ASP A 405 5.92 -26.42 -16.17
C ASP A 405 4.86 -25.65 -16.95
N ALA A 406 4.47 -24.46 -16.46
CA ALA A 406 3.44 -23.59 -17.01
C ALA A 406 2.02 -24.17 -16.97
N THR A 407 1.76 -25.13 -16.10
CA THR A 407 0.42 -25.56 -15.70
C THR A 407 -0.04 -24.80 -14.47
N VAL A 408 -1.33 -24.89 -14.13
CA VAL A 408 -1.89 -24.30 -12.91
C VAL A 408 -2.40 -25.41 -11.99
N TRP A 409 -1.83 -25.49 -10.80
CA TRP A 409 -2.25 -26.37 -9.73
C TRP A 409 -3.41 -25.73 -8.97
N VAL A 410 -4.50 -26.49 -8.73
CA VAL A 410 -5.74 -25.98 -8.13
C VAL A 410 -6.21 -26.92 -7.05
N VAL A 411 -6.39 -26.40 -5.84
CA VAL A 411 -6.68 -27.17 -4.64
C VAL A 411 -7.57 -26.42 -3.68
N GLY A 412 -8.05 -27.12 -2.65
CA GLY A 412 -8.83 -26.56 -1.56
C GLY A 412 -10.23 -26.19 -1.97
N SER A 413 -10.98 -25.88 -1.04
CA SER A 413 -12.34 -25.35 -1.03
C SER A 413 -12.97 -25.67 0.31
N ASN A 414 -13.58 -24.72 0.99
CA ASN A 414 -14.42 -24.99 2.15
C ASN A 414 -15.89 -24.82 1.73
N PRO A 415 -16.57 -25.90 1.30
CA PRO A 415 -17.98 -25.81 0.89
C PRO A 415 -18.92 -25.51 2.06
N LYS A 416 -18.45 -25.69 3.27
CA LYS A 416 -19.03 -25.21 4.53
C LYS A 416 -17.97 -25.29 5.63
N LYS A 417 -18.17 -24.54 6.71
CA LYS A 417 -17.28 -24.52 7.88
C LYS A 417 -17.00 -25.94 8.41
N GLY A 418 -15.73 -26.23 8.69
CA GLY A 418 -15.26 -27.51 9.20
C GLY A 418 -15.20 -28.64 8.16
N THR A 419 -15.25 -28.31 6.86
CA THR A 419 -15.04 -29.28 5.79
C THR A 419 -14.19 -28.68 4.69
N TYR A 420 -13.38 -29.48 4.00
CA TYR A 420 -12.63 -29.04 2.83
C TYR A 420 -12.61 -30.09 1.73
N ASP A 421 -12.45 -29.64 0.47
CA ASP A 421 -12.23 -30.51 -0.66
C ASP A 421 -10.75 -30.83 -0.77
N ASN A 422 -10.39 -32.10 -0.64
CA ASN A 422 -9.03 -32.59 -0.68
C ASN A 422 -8.57 -33.06 -2.08
N ASN A 423 -9.42 -32.96 -3.11
CA ASN A 423 -9.04 -33.28 -4.48
C ASN A 423 -8.08 -32.23 -5.04
N ILE A 424 -7.16 -32.70 -5.87
CA ILE A 424 -6.16 -31.87 -6.53
C ILE A 424 -6.44 -31.89 -8.02
N GLU A 425 -6.56 -30.71 -8.63
CA GLU A 425 -6.64 -30.58 -10.09
C GLU A 425 -5.42 -29.83 -10.63
N VAL A 426 -5.07 -30.14 -11.86
CA VAL A 426 -4.09 -29.40 -12.66
C VAL A 426 -4.78 -28.94 -13.93
N TYR A 427 -4.76 -27.64 -14.18
CA TYR A 427 -5.15 -27.06 -15.45
C TYR A 427 -3.94 -26.93 -16.36
N SER A 428 -3.97 -27.59 -17.50
CA SER A 428 -2.99 -27.51 -18.59
C SER A 428 -3.55 -26.57 -19.65
N PRO A 429 -3.05 -25.30 -19.74
CA PRO A 429 -3.60 -24.33 -20.69
C PRO A 429 -3.45 -24.74 -22.15
N ALA A 430 -4.32 -24.21 -23.01
CA ALA A 430 -4.39 -24.55 -24.42
C ALA A 430 -3.05 -24.40 -25.17
N TYR A 431 -2.17 -23.47 -24.74
CA TYR A 431 -0.84 -23.31 -25.34
C TYR A 431 0.08 -24.54 -25.21
N LEU A 432 -0.25 -25.50 -24.33
CA LEU A 432 0.51 -26.76 -24.18
C LEU A 432 0.11 -27.82 -25.20
N TYR A 433 -0.87 -27.55 -26.07
CA TYR A 433 -1.42 -28.48 -27.03
C TYR A 433 -1.38 -27.92 -28.45
N THR A 434 -1.31 -28.84 -29.42
CA THR A 434 -1.43 -28.56 -30.85
C THR A 434 -2.11 -29.73 -31.53
N VAL A 435 -2.42 -29.60 -32.81
CA VAL A 435 -2.91 -30.71 -33.65
C VAL A 435 -1.83 -31.20 -34.59
N ASP A 436 -1.71 -32.50 -34.74
CA ASP A 436 -0.84 -33.10 -35.75
C ASP A 436 -1.47 -33.00 -37.16
N ILE A 437 -0.75 -33.51 -38.18
CA ILE A 437 -1.22 -33.51 -39.57
C ILE A 437 -2.51 -34.34 -39.79
N ASN A 438 -2.82 -35.25 -38.87
CA ASN A 438 -4.02 -36.08 -38.92
C ASN A 438 -5.19 -35.50 -38.11
N GLY A 439 -4.98 -34.32 -37.47
CA GLY A 439 -5.96 -33.68 -36.62
C GLY A 439 -6.02 -34.21 -35.17
N ASN A 440 -5.07 -35.05 -34.76
CA ASN A 440 -4.97 -35.51 -33.38
C ASN A 440 -4.38 -34.43 -32.48
N VAL A 441 -4.95 -34.26 -31.27
CA VAL A 441 -4.38 -33.38 -30.25
C VAL A 441 -3.13 -34.04 -29.68
N ILE A 442 -2.02 -33.31 -29.74
CA ILE A 442 -0.71 -33.71 -29.20
C ILE A 442 -0.13 -32.57 -28.36
N PRO A 443 0.83 -32.87 -27.47
CA PRO A 443 1.58 -31.83 -26.77
C PRO A 443 2.28 -30.89 -27.76
N ALA A 444 2.21 -29.58 -27.52
CA ALA A 444 2.95 -28.58 -28.30
C ALA A 444 4.46 -28.72 -28.06
N VAL A 445 5.25 -28.48 -29.10
CA VAL A 445 6.71 -28.42 -28.98
C VAL A 445 7.12 -27.16 -28.22
N ARG A 446 7.73 -27.35 -27.07
CA ARG A 446 8.14 -26.28 -26.17
C ARG A 446 9.57 -25.83 -26.47
N PRO A 447 9.86 -24.52 -26.44
CA PRO A 447 11.25 -24.06 -26.51
C PRO A 447 12.04 -24.53 -25.26
N THR A 448 13.34 -24.73 -25.45
CA THR A 448 14.23 -25.26 -24.42
C THR A 448 15.21 -24.19 -23.93
N ILE A 449 15.28 -23.97 -22.61
CA ILE A 449 16.36 -23.18 -21.99
C ILE A 449 17.49 -24.15 -21.62
N THR A 450 18.59 -24.12 -22.39
CA THR A 450 19.74 -24.98 -22.15
C THR A 450 20.54 -24.47 -20.95
N SER A 451 20.81 -23.17 -20.91
CA SER A 451 21.51 -22.54 -19.78
C SER A 451 21.07 -21.07 -19.59
N VAL A 452 21.13 -20.65 -18.36
CA VAL A 452 20.95 -19.27 -17.90
C VAL A 452 21.77 -19.10 -16.62
N PRO A 453 22.31 -17.90 -16.30
CA PRO A 453 22.93 -17.66 -15.00
C PRO A 453 21.96 -17.94 -13.86
N ALA A 454 22.47 -18.54 -12.78
CA ALA A 454 21.67 -18.77 -11.57
C ALA A 454 21.30 -17.44 -10.86
N GLU A 455 22.17 -16.43 -11.04
CA GLU A 455 21.99 -15.08 -10.47
C GLU A 455 22.11 -14.04 -11.57
N ILE A 456 21.26 -13.03 -11.51
CA ILE A 456 21.26 -11.86 -12.40
C ILE A 456 21.13 -10.58 -11.55
N GLY A 457 21.85 -9.52 -11.96
CA GLY A 457 21.73 -8.19 -11.35
C GLY A 457 20.74 -7.30 -12.09
N TYR A 458 20.42 -6.14 -11.55
CA TYR A 458 19.57 -5.14 -12.20
C TYR A 458 20.28 -4.40 -13.31
N GLY A 459 19.53 -3.93 -14.32
CA GLY A 459 19.99 -3.04 -15.40
C GLY A 459 21.05 -3.65 -16.34
N GLY A 460 21.61 -4.80 -15.98
CA GLY A 460 22.65 -5.50 -16.75
C GLY A 460 22.10 -6.34 -17.89
N SER A 461 23.01 -7.03 -18.58
CA SER A 461 22.66 -8.02 -19.61
C SER A 461 23.11 -9.40 -19.19
N PHE A 462 22.31 -10.42 -19.53
CA PHE A 462 22.66 -11.81 -19.29
C PHE A 462 22.32 -12.70 -20.50
N ALA A 463 23.04 -13.82 -20.64
CA ALA A 463 22.85 -14.72 -21.75
C ALA A 463 21.86 -15.84 -21.40
N ILE A 464 20.94 -16.12 -22.31
CA ILE A 464 20.06 -17.28 -22.30
C ILE A 464 20.39 -18.14 -23.51
N THR A 465 20.87 -19.35 -23.29
CA THR A 465 21.19 -20.27 -24.38
C THR A 465 19.99 -21.15 -24.69
N THR A 466 19.61 -21.20 -25.95
CA THR A 466 18.52 -22.04 -26.46
C THR A 466 18.81 -22.48 -27.91
N PRO A 467 18.51 -23.73 -28.27
CA PRO A 467 18.56 -24.17 -29.67
C PRO A 467 17.43 -23.53 -30.50
N ASP A 468 16.39 -23.02 -29.86
CA ASP A 468 15.17 -22.56 -30.50
C ASP A 468 15.13 -21.03 -30.72
N SER A 469 16.30 -20.36 -30.65
CA SER A 469 16.46 -18.92 -30.64
C SER A 469 15.68 -18.18 -31.75
N SER A 470 15.61 -18.76 -32.96
CA SER A 470 14.92 -18.14 -34.10
C SER A 470 13.39 -18.13 -33.96
N THR A 471 12.83 -18.92 -33.07
CA THR A 471 11.39 -19.01 -32.85
C THR A 471 10.91 -18.26 -31.61
N ILE A 472 11.83 -17.75 -30.78
CA ILE A 472 11.47 -17.04 -29.54
C ILE A 472 10.84 -15.67 -29.87
N ALA A 473 9.65 -15.46 -29.32
CA ALA A 473 8.91 -14.20 -29.43
C ALA A 473 9.05 -13.33 -28.18
N SER A 474 9.12 -13.92 -26.99
CA SER A 474 9.31 -13.18 -25.74
C SER A 474 10.05 -13.98 -24.67
N ALA A 475 10.67 -13.25 -23.75
CA ALA A 475 11.25 -13.76 -22.54
C ALA A 475 10.64 -13.03 -21.34
N VAL A 476 10.27 -13.75 -20.30
CA VAL A 476 9.60 -13.17 -19.13
C VAL A 476 10.13 -13.76 -17.83
N LEU A 477 10.19 -12.92 -16.80
CA LEU A 477 10.34 -13.33 -15.41
C LEU A 477 8.96 -13.36 -14.76
N VAL A 478 8.59 -14.49 -14.17
CA VAL A 478 7.35 -14.63 -13.38
C VAL A 478 7.74 -14.93 -11.95
N ARG A 479 7.34 -14.07 -11.03
CA ARG A 479 7.55 -14.30 -9.60
C ARG A 479 6.67 -15.47 -9.15
N PRO A 480 7.21 -16.43 -8.36
CA PRO A 480 6.42 -17.51 -7.79
C PRO A 480 5.24 -16.98 -6.97
N GLY A 481 4.05 -17.52 -7.19
CA GLY A 481 2.84 -17.09 -6.48
C GLY A 481 2.78 -17.53 -5.02
N SER A 482 2.00 -16.80 -4.22
CA SER A 482 1.66 -17.10 -2.83
C SER A 482 0.17 -16.80 -2.58
N PRO A 483 -0.76 -17.56 -3.19
CA PRO A 483 -2.19 -17.30 -3.08
C PRO A 483 -2.76 -17.69 -1.72
N SER A 484 -3.70 -16.86 -1.27
CA SER A 484 -4.64 -17.14 -0.19
C SER A 484 -5.92 -16.33 -0.36
N HIS A 485 -7.08 -16.88 0.01
CA HIS A 485 -8.35 -16.16 0.07
C HIS A 485 -8.72 -15.41 -1.22
N GLY A 486 -8.32 -15.95 -2.39
CA GLY A 486 -8.64 -15.36 -3.70
C GLY A 486 -7.67 -14.29 -4.20
N PHE A 487 -6.64 -13.95 -3.40
CA PHE A 487 -5.59 -13.02 -3.79
C PHE A 487 -4.21 -13.69 -3.76
N ASP A 488 -3.39 -13.44 -4.77
CA ASP A 488 -2.00 -13.89 -4.80
C ASP A 488 -1.09 -12.71 -4.44
N PHE A 489 -0.42 -12.81 -3.28
CA PHE A 489 0.39 -11.75 -2.71
C PHE A 489 1.69 -11.47 -3.48
N GLU A 490 2.15 -12.42 -4.31
CA GLU A 490 3.48 -12.42 -4.91
C GLU A 490 3.48 -12.40 -6.43
N GLN A 491 2.37 -12.81 -7.11
CA GLN A 491 2.39 -12.98 -8.55
C GLN A 491 2.72 -11.67 -9.30
N ARG A 492 3.75 -11.72 -10.13
CA ARG A 492 4.21 -10.59 -10.94
C ARG A 492 4.86 -11.11 -12.21
N LEU A 493 4.55 -10.51 -13.36
CA LEU A 493 5.21 -10.82 -14.62
C LEU A 493 5.95 -9.60 -15.15
N VAL A 494 7.26 -9.77 -15.39
CA VAL A 494 8.12 -8.74 -15.96
C VAL A 494 8.67 -9.23 -17.30
N GLY A 495 8.37 -8.51 -18.38
CA GLY A 495 8.93 -8.75 -19.70
C GLY A 495 10.40 -8.37 -19.76
N LEU A 496 11.16 -9.09 -20.57
CA LEU A 496 12.57 -8.81 -20.82
C LEU A 496 12.77 -8.42 -22.29
N SER A 497 13.45 -7.31 -22.54
CA SER A 497 13.97 -7.05 -23.88
C SER A 497 15.18 -7.96 -24.14
N PHE A 498 15.37 -8.38 -25.37
CA PHE A 498 16.53 -9.21 -25.75
C PHE A 498 16.96 -9.00 -27.19
N THR A 499 18.19 -9.37 -27.49
CA THR A 499 18.75 -9.45 -28.85
C THR A 499 19.19 -10.87 -29.13
N LEU A 500 19.17 -11.27 -30.43
CA LEU A 500 19.52 -12.61 -30.88
C LEU A 500 20.86 -12.58 -31.60
N LYS A 501 21.77 -13.44 -31.20
CA LYS A 501 23.05 -13.64 -31.91
C LYS A 501 23.55 -15.10 -31.77
N GLY A 502 23.61 -15.84 -32.88
CA GLY A 502 24.26 -17.15 -32.92
C GLY A 502 23.68 -18.19 -31.96
N GLY A 503 22.37 -18.26 -31.78
CA GLY A 503 21.72 -19.23 -30.87
C GLY A 503 21.65 -18.81 -29.42
N THR A 504 22.15 -17.61 -29.09
CA THR A 504 22.07 -17.02 -27.74
C THR A 504 21.18 -15.80 -27.75
N LEU A 505 20.28 -15.73 -26.77
CA LEU A 505 19.55 -14.50 -26.44
C LEU A 505 20.39 -13.73 -25.42
N THR A 506 20.68 -12.48 -25.71
CA THR A 506 21.19 -11.54 -24.69
C THR A 506 20.00 -10.75 -24.19
N ALA A 507 19.52 -11.08 -23.01
CA ALA A 507 18.40 -10.41 -22.35
C ALA A 507 18.90 -9.26 -21.48
N THR A 508 18.10 -8.20 -21.38
CA THR A 508 18.32 -7.12 -20.42
C THR A 508 17.54 -7.41 -19.15
N SER A 509 18.22 -7.37 -18.00
CA SER A 509 17.60 -7.53 -16.68
C SER A 509 16.61 -6.40 -16.38
N PRO A 510 15.65 -6.61 -15.45
CA PRO A 510 14.81 -5.53 -14.96
C PRO A 510 15.65 -4.33 -14.49
N PRO A 511 15.18 -3.09 -14.67
CA PRO A 511 16.00 -1.92 -14.35
C PRO A 511 16.21 -1.73 -12.84
N ASN A 512 15.21 -2.05 -12.02
CA ASN A 512 15.24 -1.82 -10.57
C ASN A 512 14.27 -2.72 -9.80
N GLY A 513 14.30 -2.63 -8.47
CA GLY A 513 13.45 -3.42 -7.57
C GLY A 513 11.98 -3.02 -7.58
N SER A 514 11.61 -1.82 -8.01
CA SER A 514 10.20 -1.42 -8.15
C SER A 514 9.51 -2.13 -9.32
N ILE A 515 10.28 -2.41 -10.39
CA ILE A 515 9.79 -3.21 -11.52
C ILE A 515 9.77 -4.70 -11.17
N ALA A 516 10.86 -5.18 -10.57
CA ALA A 516 11.00 -6.57 -10.15
C ALA A 516 11.70 -6.62 -8.77
N PRO A 517 10.97 -6.77 -7.66
CA PRO A 517 11.59 -6.91 -6.33
C PRO A 517 12.67 -7.99 -6.29
N PRO A 518 13.74 -7.83 -5.50
CA PRO A 518 14.79 -8.83 -5.41
C PRO A 518 14.24 -10.18 -4.91
N GLY A 519 14.77 -11.28 -5.45
CA GLY A 519 14.33 -12.62 -5.10
C GLY A 519 14.35 -13.59 -6.29
N TYR A 520 13.64 -14.70 -6.15
CA TYR A 520 13.63 -15.75 -7.16
C TYR A 520 12.48 -15.57 -8.16
N TYR A 521 12.80 -15.81 -9.43
CA TYR A 521 11.85 -15.74 -10.54
C TYR A 521 11.91 -17.00 -11.40
N MET A 522 10.77 -17.39 -11.95
CA MET A 522 10.66 -18.35 -13.03
C MET A 522 10.92 -17.64 -14.37
N LEU A 523 12.04 -17.91 -15.01
CA LEU A 523 12.31 -17.45 -16.38
C LEU A 523 11.63 -18.37 -17.38
N PHE A 524 10.78 -17.82 -18.24
CA PHE A 524 10.18 -18.52 -19.37
C PHE A 524 10.63 -17.87 -20.69
N LEU A 525 10.86 -18.71 -21.71
CA LEU A 525 10.90 -18.32 -23.11
C LEU A 525 9.57 -18.71 -23.76
N ILE A 526 8.95 -17.79 -24.49
CA ILE A 526 7.70 -18.04 -25.21
C ILE A 526 8.01 -17.97 -26.72
N ASN A 527 7.65 -19.01 -27.47
CA ASN A 527 7.85 -19.01 -28.92
C ASN A 527 6.75 -18.25 -29.66
N GLN A 528 6.91 -18.10 -30.99
CA GLN A 528 5.97 -17.41 -31.87
C GLN A 528 4.56 -18.05 -31.90
N ALA A 529 4.44 -19.31 -31.53
CA ALA A 529 3.15 -19.99 -31.37
C ALA A 529 2.51 -19.77 -29.99
N GLY A 530 3.14 -18.98 -29.12
CA GLY A 530 2.67 -18.72 -27.76
C GLY A 530 2.94 -19.84 -26.76
N VAL A 531 3.79 -20.82 -27.10
CA VAL A 531 4.12 -21.96 -26.23
C VAL A 531 5.26 -21.58 -25.31
N PRO A 532 5.11 -21.67 -23.97
CA PRO A 532 6.17 -21.40 -23.02
C PRO A 532 7.13 -22.60 -22.85
N SER A 533 8.40 -22.32 -22.56
CA SER A 533 9.38 -23.30 -22.09
C SER A 533 8.99 -23.89 -20.73
N LEU A 534 9.70 -24.92 -20.27
CA LEU A 534 9.83 -25.15 -18.84
C LEU A 534 10.57 -23.98 -18.21
N ALA A 535 10.18 -23.58 -17.00
CA ALA A 535 10.86 -22.50 -16.30
C ALA A 535 12.26 -22.89 -15.85
N LYS A 536 13.15 -21.90 -15.81
CA LYS A 536 14.38 -21.96 -15.02
C LYS A 536 14.29 -20.91 -13.91
N PHE A 537 14.56 -21.31 -12.67
CA PHE A 537 14.66 -20.36 -11.60
C PHE A 537 15.94 -19.54 -11.75
N VAL A 538 15.80 -18.22 -11.65
CA VAL A 538 16.89 -17.26 -11.59
C VAL A 538 16.72 -16.42 -10.33
N HIS A 539 17.82 -16.11 -9.68
CA HIS A 539 17.85 -15.25 -8.50
C HIS A 539 18.23 -13.84 -8.95
N LEU A 540 17.27 -12.91 -8.84
CA LEU A 540 17.52 -11.50 -9.07
C LEU A 540 18.11 -10.92 -7.78
N THR A 541 19.43 -10.67 -7.81
CA THR A 541 20.22 -10.27 -6.65
C THR A 541 20.79 -8.88 -6.82
N GLY A 542 21.22 -8.33 -5.71
CA GLY A 542 21.93 -7.06 -5.64
C GLY A 542 21.09 -5.95 -5.07
N THR A 543 21.79 -4.97 -4.52
CA THR A 543 21.22 -3.63 -4.45
C THR A 543 20.81 -3.27 -5.87
N PRO A 544 19.59 -2.77 -6.08
CA PRO A 544 19.26 -2.21 -7.38
C PRO A 544 20.44 -1.35 -7.82
N THR A 545 20.96 -1.57 -9.02
CA THR A 545 21.99 -0.69 -9.60
C THR A 545 21.45 0.72 -9.81
N ASP A 546 20.15 0.89 -9.62
CA ASP A 546 19.46 2.15 -9.59
C ASP A 546 19.71 2.82 -8.23
N LEU A 547 20.76 3.62 -8.19
CA LEU A 547 21.09 4.44 -7.04
C LEU A 547 20.20 5.68 -7.06
N PRO A 548 19.55 5.99 -5.94
CA PRO A 548 18.63 7.11 -5.89
C PRO A 548 19.36 8.41 -6.24
N PRO A 549 18.65 9.36 -6.88
CA PRO A 549 19.18 10.67 -7.16
C PRO A 549 19.42 11.44 -5.86
N LYS A 550 20.34 12.39 -5.89
CA LYS A 550 20.62 13.28 -4.78
C LYS A 550 20.35 14.73 -5.15
N GLY A 551 19.34 15.30 -4.53
CA GLY A 551 18.96 16.69 -4.69
C GLY A 551 19.86 17.65 -3.92
N THR A 552 19.90 18.90 -4.38
CA THR A 552 20.59 20.01 -3.71
C THR A 552 19.81 21.28 -3.96
N ILE A 553 19.48 22.02 -2.90
CA ILE A 553 18.93 23.37 -3.01
C ILE A 553 20.09 24.31 -3.24
N THR A 554 20.17 24.90 -4.44
CA THR A 554 21.24 25.81 -4.84
C THR A 554 20.94 27.29 -4.50
N SER A 555 19.64 27.62 -4.41
CA SER A 555 19.15 28.91 -3.92
C SER A 555 17.90 28.69 -3.07
N PRO A 556 17.80 29.32 -1.90
CA PRO A 556 18.84 30.09 -1.24
C PRO A 556 19.99 29.20 -0.76
N ALA A 557 21.20 29.77 -0.62
CA ALA A 557 22.40 29.04 -0.21
C ALA A 557 22.34 28.51 1.23
N GLY A 558 21.49 29.07 2.07
CA GLY A 558 21.26 28.70 3.47
C GLY A 558 19.88 29.13 3.94
N ASP A 559 19.58 28.85 5.20
CA ASP A 559 18.35 29.28 5.84
C ASP A 559 18.28 30.81 5.87
N LEU A 560 17.07 31.35 5.77
CA LEU A 560 16.85 32.80 5.68
C LEU A 560 15.81 33.26 6.70
N THR A 561 16.02 34.51 7.16
CA THR A 561 15.00 35.24 7.89
C THR A 561 14.49 36.40 7.03
N ILE A 562 13.20 36.52 6.88
CA ILE A 562 12.53 37.49 6.02
C ILE A 562 11.38 38.18 6.76
N SER A 563 10.89 39.29 6.21
CA SER A 563 9.65 39.91 6.67
C SER A 563 8.45 39.35 5.94
N PRO A 564 7.24 39.41 6.53
CA PRO A 564 6.00 38.99 5.88
C PRO A 564 5.81 39.62 4.50
N GLY A 565 5.44 38.80 3.51
CA GLY A 565 5.23 39.23 2.13
C GLY A 565 6.49 39.34 1.27
N GLN A 566 7.66 39.11 1.82
CA GLN A 566 8.89 39.04 1.02
C GLN A 566 8.94 37.72 0.24
N SER A 567 9.58 37.76 -0.92
CA SER A 567 9.78 36.60 -1.78
C SER A 567 11.23 36.12 -1.72
N VAL A 568 11.40 34.80 -1.75
CA VAL A 568 12.69 34.10 -1.81
C VAL A 568 12.80 33.41 -3.16
N SER A 569 13.94 33.49 -3.82
CA SER A 569 14.18 32.79 -5.07
C SER A 569 14.72 31.38 -4.81
N PHE A 570 14.00 30.37 -5.29
CA PHE A 570 14.38 28.96 -5.17
C PHE A 570 14.92 28.42 -6.49
N ALA A 571 16.00 27.68 -6.37
CA ALA A 571 16.59 26.89 -7.45
C ALA A 571 17.23 25.63 -6.86
N GLY A 572 17.18 24.55 -7.61
CA GLY A 572 17.76 23.27 -7.24
C GLY A 572 18.58 22.64 -8.35
N SER A 573 19.32 21.64 -7.98
CA SER A 573 19.97 20.70 -8.89
C SER A 573 19.89 19.30 -8.28
N ALA A 574 20.03 18.28 -9.11
CA ALA A 574 20.20 16.93 -8.61
C ALA A 574 21.18 16.18 -9.51
N THR A 575 21.85 15.19 -8.92
CA THR A 575 22.70 14.24 -9.63
C THR A 575 22.19 12.85 -9.36
N ASP A 576 22.27 12.00 -10.37
CA ASP A 576 21.94 10.60 -10.29
C ASP A 576 23.22 9.81 -10.61
N PRO A 577 23.69 8.93 -9.70
CA PRO A 577 24.97 8.25 -9.88
C PRO A 577 25.02 7.28 -11.07
N ASP A 578 23.87 6.74 -11.49
CA ASP A 578 23.76 5.69 -12.52
C ASP A 578 22.65 5.95 -13.55
N GLY A 579 22.00 7.13 -13.48
CA GLY A 579 20.92 7.48 -14.38
C GLY A 579 20.77 8.97 -14.65
N THR A 580 19.57 9.40 -14.89
CA THR A 580 19.18 10.80 -15.11
C THR A 580 18.02 11.20 -14.21
N VAL A 581 18.10 12.40 -13.65
CA VAL A 581 16.99 12.99 -12.90
C VAL A 581 15.86 13.37 -13.87
N SER A 582 14.69 12.82 -13.66
CA SER A 582 13.52 13.04 -14.53
C SER A 582 12.61 14.16 -14.01
N THR A 583 12.50 14.31 -12.71
CA THR A 583 11.49 15.19 -12.10
C THR A 583 12.02 15.84 -10.81
N TYR A 584 11.54 17.06 -10.55
CA TYR A 584 11.73 17.79 -9.30
C TYR A 584 10.36 17.97 -8.64
N SER A 585 10.30 17.87 -7.33
CA SER A 585 9.10 18.13 -6.54
C SER A 585 9.46 19.02 -5.36
N TRP A 586 9.01 20.26 -5.42
CA TRP A 586 9.16 21.24 -4.35
C TRP A 586 7.89 21.34 -3.53
N ILE A 587 8.05 21.46 -2.21
CA ILE A 587 6.97 21.77 -1.27
C ILE A 587 7.38 23.03 -0.50
N PHE A 588 6.51 24.03 -0.52
CA PHE A 588 6.68 25.32 0.14
C PHE A 588 5.52 25.51 1.14
N PRO A 589 5.62 24.98 2.38
CA PRO A 589 4.56 25.16 3.36
C PRO A 589 4.26 26.65 3.57
N ASP A 590 2.99 27.03 3.42
CA ASP A 590 2.48 28.42 3.49
C ASP A 590 3.14 29.39 2.47
N GLY A 591 3.80 28.87 1.45
CA GLY A 591 4.37 29.64 0.34
C GLY A 591 3.38 29.87 -0.81
N ILE A 592 3.61 30.86 -1.60
CA ILE A 592 2.85 31.16 -2.82
C ILE A 592 3.81 31.20 -4.01
N PRO A 593 3.80 30.18 -4.89
CA PRO A 593 2.99 28.94 -4.88
C PRO A 593 3.41 27.99 -3.75
N GLU A 594 2.50 27.05 -3.36
CA GLU A 594 2.77 26.06 -2.31
C GLU A 594 3.61 24.86 -2.79
N ALA A 595 3.70 24.65 -4.10
CA ALA A 595 4.49 23.58 -4.72
C ALA A 595 4.97 23.95 -6.12
N SER A 596 6.00 23.24 -6.61
CA SER A 596 6.49 23.37 -7.98
C SER A 596 7.18 22.09 -8.46
N SER A 597 7.03 21.77 -9.75
CA SER A 597 7.76 20.68 -10.41
C SER A 597 8.96 21.18 -11.23
N LEU A 598 9.25 22.46 -11.22
CA LEU A 598 10.38 23.03 -11.96
C LEU A 598 11.69 22.84 -11.18
N GLN A 599 12.79 22.57 -11.89
CA GLN A 599 14.12 22.54 -11.28
C GLN A 599 14.44 23.87 -10.54
N SER A 600 14.01 24.98 -11.13
CA SER A 600 14.17 26.34 -10.57
C SER A 600 12.81 27.01 -10.49
N PRO A 601 12.09 26.89 -9.38
CA PRO A 601 10.77 27.50 -9.19
C PRO A 601 10.74 29.01 -9.34
N GLY A 602 11.85 29.68 -9.03
CA GLY A 602 11.91 31.13 -8.99
C GLY A 602 11.42 31.71 -7.66
N LEU A 603 10.65 32.80 -7.75
CA LEU A 603 10.18 33.52 -6.55
C LEU A 603 8.98 32.84 -5.90
N VAL A 604 9.10 32.59 -4.59
CA VAL A 604 8.02 32.13 -3.71
C VAL A 604 7.88 33.13 -2.57
N SER A 605 6.67 33.64 -2.33
CA SER A 605 6.41 34.62 -1.26
C SER A 605 5.84 33.92 -0.01
N PHE A 606 6.22 34.43 1.17
CA PHE A 606 5.72 33.94 2.46
C PHE A 606 5.07 35.09 3.24
N THR A 607 3.80 34.96 3.59
CA THR A 607 3.03 35.98 4.30
C THR A 607 2.85 35.67 5.78
N GLU A 608 2.78 34.39 6.13
CA GLU A 608 2.52 33.95 7.49
C GLU A 608 3.79 34.01 8.35
N VAL A 609 3.67 34.61 9.55
CA VAL A 609 4.77 34.64 10.53
C VAL A 609 4.98 33.26 11.11
N GLY A 610 6.21 32.77 11.05
CA GLY A 610 6.54 31.42 11.51
C GLY A 610 7.78 30.85 10.88
N THR A 611 7.97 29.56 11.07
CA THR A 611 9.08 28.80 10.49
C THR A 611 8.53 27.83 9.43
N HIS A 612 8.96 28.01 8.19
CA HIS A 612 8.51 27.23 7.04
C HIS A 612 9.69 26.38 6.53
N VAL A 613 9.54 25.06 6.58
CA VAL A 613 10.58 24.14 6.11
C VAL A 613 10.27 23.74 4.67
N VAL A 614 11.01 24.32 3.74
CA VAL A 614 10.93 24.03 2.31
C VAL A 614 11.74 22.79 2.00
N SER A 615 11.21 21.88 1.17
CA SER A 615 11.88 20.66 0.73
C SER A 615 11.92 20.55 -0.79
N LEU A 616 12.99 19.89 -1.29
CA LEU A 616 13.14 19.51 -2.68
C LEU A 616 13.33 18.00 -2.76
N THR A 617 12.40 17.28 -3.39
CA THR A 617 12.58 15.88 -3.75
C THR A 617 12.94 15.78 -5.23
N SER A 618 14.08 15.16 -5.54
CA SER A 618 14.45 14.78 -6.91
C SER A 618 14.02 13.33 -7.18
N ILE A 619 13.62 13.04 -8.41
CA ILE A 619 13.13 11.75 -8.85
C ILE A 619 13.88 11.40 -10.14
N ASP A 620 14.44 10.18 -10.23
CA ASP A 620 15.14 9.71 -11.42
C ASP A 620 14.20 9.27 -12.55
N ALA A 621 14.79 8.75 -13.63
CA ALA A 621 14.04 8.26 -14.78
C ALA A 621 13.25 6.97 -14.49
N PHE A 622 13.55 6.27 -13.40
CA PHE A 622 12.90 5.03 -12.99
C PHE A 622 11.87 5.25 -11.87
N GLY A 623 11.71 6.49 -11.40
CA GLY A 623 10.73 6.88 -10.40
C GLY A 623 11.23 6.75 -8.96
N VAL A 624 12.53 6.48 -8.74
CA VAL A 624 13.10 6.43 -7.40
C VAL A 624 13.36 7.85 -6.89
N ASN A 625 12.97 8.08 -5.65
CA ASN A 625 13.10 9.38 -4.99
C ASN A 625 14.45 9.51 -4.26
N ASP A 626 14.92 10.76 -4.14
CA ASP A 626 15.97 11.09 -3.19
C ASP A 626 15.56 10.65 -1.77
N PRO A 627 16.28 9.72 -1.12
CA PRO A 627 15.93 9.22 0.21
C PRO A 627 16.19 10.25 1.33
N SER A 628 16.85 11.36 1.01
CA SER A 628 17.18 12.41 1.96
C SER A 628 17.00 13.79 1.32
N PRO A 629 15.75 14.17 1.01
CA PRO A 629 15.45 15.43 0.34
C PRO A 629 16.06 16.63 1.10
N PRO A 630 16.83 17.51 0.43
CA PRO A 630 17.37 18.68 1.08
C PRO A 630 16.27 19.65 1.47
N THR A 631 16.49 20.34 2.58
CA THR A 631 15.57 21.34 3.12
C THR A 631 16.21 22.70 3.28
N ARG A 632 15.37 23.75 3.37
CA ARG A 632 15.72 25.11 3.78
C ARG A 632 14.66 25.63 4.72
N THR A 633 15.12 26.27 5.78
CA THR A 633 14.25 26.94 6.74
C THR A 633 14.08 28.40 6.37
N ILE A 634 12.86 28.83 6.14
CA ILE A 634 12.50 30.24 5.94
C ILE A 634 11.79 30.70 7.21
N THR A 635 12.42 31.57 7.97
CA THR A 635 11.81 32.18 9.15
C THR A 635 11.21 33.52 8.78
N VAL A 636 9.91 33.63 8.83
CA VAL A 636 9.15 34.84 8.60
C VAL A 636 8.91 35.50 9.95
N GLN A 637 9.49 36.69 10.16
CA GLN A 637 9.32 37.41 11.42
C GLN A 637 9.12 38.89 11.18
N LEU A 638 8.36 39.49 12.07
CA LEU A 638 8.19 40.94 12.07
C LEU A 638 9.53 41.62 12.42
N ALA A 639 9.87 42.66 11.69
CA ALA A 639 11.04 43.49 12.02
C ALA A 639 10.78 44.34 13.27
N THR A 640 11.75 44.47 14.12
CA THR A 640 11.66 45.39 15.26
C THR A 640 11.98 46.81 14.78
N ILE A 641 11.01 47.71 14.92
CA ILE A 641 11.19 49.13 14.63
C ILE A 641 11.95 49.77 15.79
N GLN A 642 13.01 50.48 15.48
CA GLN A 642 13.69 51.35 16.46
C GLN A 642 12.93 52.67 16.58
N LEU A 643 12.29 52.89 17.73
CA LEU A 643 11.57 54.10 18.05
C LEU A 643 12.34 54.96 19.06
N THR A 644 12.45 56.23 18.82
CA THR A 644 13.15 57.17 19.72
C THR A 644 12.37 58.46 19.92
N PHE A 645 12.46 59.02 21.10
CA PHE A 645 12.02 60.40 21.35
C PHE A 645 13.11 61.34 20.84
N THR A 646 12.67 62.34 20.09
CA THR A 646 13.57 63.41 19.62
C THR A 646 13.34 64.74 20.36
N ALA A 647 12.18 64.84 21.04
CA ALA A 647 11.86 65.91 21.97
C ALA A 647 10.68 65.52 22.86
N PRO A 648 10.69 65.90 24.13
CA PRO A 648 11.79 66.45 24.89
C PRO A 648 12.88 65.43 25.10
N PRO A 649 14.15 65.70 25.44
CA PRO A 649 15.12 64.68 25.78
C PRO A 649 14.82 64.04 27.15
N ASP A 650 15.30 62.78 27.35
CA ASP A 650 15.14 62.06 28.61
C ASP A 650 15.66 62.87 29.79
N GLY A 651 14.91 62.92 30.90
CA GLY A 651 15.22 63.71 32.08
C GLY A 651 14.91 65.20 31.95
N ALA A 652 14.33 65.68 30.83
CA ALA A 652 14.02 67.08 30.62
C ALA A 652 13.05 67.65 31.64
N VAL A 653 13.25 68.88 32.01
CA VAL A 653 12.28 69.70 32.79
C VAL A 653 11.39 70.45 31.80
N VAL A 654 10.13 70.18 31.81
CA VAL A 654 9.12 70.79 30.90
C VAL A 654 8.10 71.60 31.67
N SER A 655 7.61 72.67 31.07
CA SER A 655 6.64 73.58 31.72
C SER A 655 5.60 74.10 30.72
N GLY A 656 4.51 74.64 31.23
CA GLY A 656 3.45 75.24 30.42
C GLY A 656 2.28 74.27 30.16
N ARG A 657 1.18 74.79 29.55
CA ARG A 657 -0.05 74.03 29.32
C ARG A 657 0.04 73.07 28.12
N LYS A 658 1.11 73.12 27.33
CA LYS A 658 1.33 72.31 26.13
C LYS A 658 2.80 72.00 26.02
N VAL A 659 3.14 70.73 26.00
CA VAL A 659 4.53 70.23 25.74
C VAL A 659 4.51 69.53 24.39
N ALA A 660 5.46 69.91 23.52
CA ALA A 660 5.68 69.23 22.23
C ALA A 660 6.46 67.95 22.47
N VAL A 661 5.96 66.84 21.93
CA VAL A 661 6.64 65.55 21.98
C VAL A 661 6.85 65.07 20.52
N SER A 662 8.07 64.79 20.18
CA SER A 662 8.46 64.34 18.83
C SER A 662 9.11 62.98 18.87
N LEU A 663 8.73 62.12 17.96
CA LEU A 663 9.20 60.76 17.80
C LEU A 663 9.80 60.54 16.43
N SER A 664 10.83 59.72 16.35
CA SER A 664 11.44 59.26 15.12
C SER A 664 11.57 57.74 15.17
N ALA A 665 11.27 57.10 14.07
CA ALA A 665 11.40 55.65 13.93
C ALA A 665 12.36 55.34 12.78
N SER A 666 13.05 54.18 12.89
CA SER A 666 13.86 53.61 11.80
C SER A 666 13.59 52.10 11.72
N GLY A 667 13.77 51.50 10.54
CA GLY A 667 13.44 50.10 10.30
C GLY A 667 11.97 49.86 10.02
N THR A 668 11.17 50.91 9.73
CA THR A 668 9.78 50.74 9.27
C THR A 668 9.76 50.22 7.86
N SER A 669 8.81 49.33 7.58
CA SER A 669 8.46 48.82 6.26
C SER A 669 6.98 49.04 5.98
N GLY A 670 6.56 49.01 4.71
CA GLY A 670 5.17 49.29 4.37
C GLY A 670 4.86 50.75 4.06
N THR A 671 3.60 51.08 3.87
CA THR A 671 3.15 52.35 3.32
C THR A 671 2.65 53.37 4.38
N SER A 672 2.45 52.96 5.61
CA SER A 672 2.02 53.81 6.69
C SER A 672 2.46 53.34 8.09
N ASN A 673 2.63 54.26 9.00
CA ASN A 673 3.02 54.04 10.38
C ASN A 673 1.98 54.59 11.33
N THR A 674 1.62 53.85 12.36
CA THR A 674 0.72 54.33 13.45
C THR A 674 1.51 54.49 14.72
N PHE A 675 1.68 55.74 15.16
CA PHE A 675 2.30 56.10 16.43
C PHE A 675 1.27 56.33 17.49
N THR A 676 1.47 55.80 18.69
CA THR A 676 0.64 56.07 19.87
C THR A 676 1.53 56.59 20.99
N LEU A 677 1.12 57.71 21.60
CA LEU A 677 1.86 58.34 22.72
C LEU A 677 0.97 58.26 23.98
N SER A 678 1.57 57.88 25.09
CA SER A 678 0.98 57.83 26.41
C SER A 678 1.83 58.62 27.41
N VAL A 679 1.21 59.15 28.42
CA VAL A 679 1.84 59.73 29.61
C VAL A 679 1.32 59.02 30.84
N ASP A 680 2.20 58.41 31.66
CA ASP A 680 1.88 57.62 32.82
C ASP A 680 0.81 56.53 32.52
N GLY A 681 0.94 55.89 31.34
CA GLY A 681 -0.02 54.88 30.86
C GLY A 681 -1.31 55.40 30.23
N THR A 682 -1.58 56.73 30.33
CA THR A 682 -2.76 57.33 29.68
C THR A 682 -2.43 57.74 28.25
N VAL A 683 -3.17 57.18 27.28
CA VAL A 683 -2.99 57.51 25.85
C VAL A 683 -3.43 58.96 25.63
N ILE A 684 -2.51 59.80 25.15
CA ILE A 684 -2.77 61.21 24.85
C ILE A 684 -2.92 61.52 23.35
N GLY A 685 -2.59 60.56 22.50
CA GLY A 685 -2.83 60.68 21.07
C GLY A 685 -2.34 59.49 20.26
N SER A 686 -2.92 59.30 19.08
CA SER A 686 -2.48 58.38 18.05
C SER A 686 -2.48 59.08 16.71
N LYS A 687 -1.46 58.80 15.87
CA LYS A 687 -1.29 59.34 14.52
C LYS A 687 -0.90 58.28 13.55
N THR A 688 -1.58 58.22 12.41
CA THR A 688 -1.29 57.32 11.31
C THR A 688 -0.90 58.15 10.09
N GLY A 689 0.18 57.75 9.41
CA GLY A 689 0.67 58.41 8.18
C GLY A 689 1.95 57.74 7.64
N SER A 690 2.37 58.16 6.45
CA SER A 690 3.54 57.57 5.77
C SER A 690 4.90 58.01 6.36
N PRO A 691 5.10 59.16 7.02
CA PRO A 691 6.43 59.48 7.52
C PRO A 691 6.84 58.65 8.75
N ALA A 692 8.13 58.37 8.86
CA ALA A 692 8.74 57.68 10.01
C ALA A 692 8.94 58.62 11.22
N VAL A 693 8.23 59.71 11.27
CA VAL A 693 8.29 60.73 12.35
C VAL A 693 6.87 61.15 12.75
N ALA A 694 6.66 61.43 14.03
CA ALA A 694 5.39 61.92 14.53
C ALA A 694 5.62 62.98 15.59
N SER A 695 4.76 64.01 15.62
CA SER A 695 4.78 65.05 16.67
C SER A 695 3.44 65.11 17.33
N PHE A 696 3.46 65.12 18.64
CA PHE A 696 2.27 65.19 19.51
C PHE A 696 2.31 66.45 20.37
N THR A 697 1.16 66.82 20.89
CA THR A 697 1.10 67.87 21.90
C THR A 697 0.51 67.26 23.17
N TRP A 698 1.36 67.13 24.18
CA TRP A 698 0.90 66.73 25.51
C TRP A 698 0.23 67.96 26.19
N ARG A 699 -1.03 67.88 26.47
CA ARG A 699 -1.78 68.90 27.27
C ARG A 699 -1.62 68.51 28.72
N THR A 700 -0.87 69.33 29.47
CA THR A 700 -0.48 69.07 30.86
C THR A 700 -1.61 69.31 31.89
N ALA A 701 -2.72 69.91 31.47
CA ALA A 701 -3.88 70.07 32.33
C ALA A 701 -4.44 68.68 32.73
N GLY A 702 -4.44 68.41 34.04
CA GLY A 702 -4.84 67.11 34.59
C GLY A 702 -3.70 66.19 35.01
N PHE A 703 -2.48 66.58 34.74
CA PHE A 703 -1.27 65.89 35.21
C PHE A 703 -0.64 66.68 36.38
N PRO A 704 -0.30 66.04 37.51
CA PRO A 704 0.33 66.71 38.65
C PRO A 704 1.74 67.20 38.28
N LYS A 705 2.25 68.18 39.00
CA LYS A 705 3.71 68.53 38.88
C LYS A 705 4.56 67.40 39.42
N GLY A 706 5.68 67.12 38.77
CA GLY A 706 6.58 66.04 39.15
C GLY A 706 7.05 65.20 37.97
N LEU A 707 7.63 64.04 38.28
CA LEU A 707 8.16 63.10 37.30
C LEU A 707 7.03 62.38 36.57
N HIS A 708 7.06 62.35 35.24
CA HIS A 708 6.14 61.62 34.36
C HIS A 708 6.91 60.72 33.40
N THR A 709 6.32 59.60 33.03
CA THR A 709 6.87 58.70 32.00
C THR A 709 6.11 58.91 30.70
N LEU A 710 6.85 59.30 29.67
CA LEU A 710 6.37 59.26 28.28
C LEU A 710 6.63 57.92 27.72
N SER A 711 5.62 57.21 27.21
CA SER A 711 5.73 55.92 26.52
C SER A 711 5.13 56.06 25.14
N ALA A 712 5.85 55.56 24.17
CA ALA A 712 5.40 55.57 22.78
C ALA A 712 5.50 54.18 22.14
N THR A 713 4.55 53.85 21.28
CA THR A 713 4.59 52.68 20.43
C THR A 713 4.40 53.06 18.98
N ILE A 714 4.97 52.30 18.10
CA ILE A 714 4.74 52.38 16.65
C ILE A 714 4.38 51.02 16.11
N THR A 715 3.46 50.99 15.17
CA THR A 715 3.16 49.82 14.34
C THR A 715 3.08 50.28 12.89
N ASP A 716 3.81 49.61 11.99
CA ASP A 716 3.70 49.88 10.54
C ASP A 716 2.62 49.05 9.87
N SER A 717 2.33 49.32 8.60
CA SER A 717 1.32 48.62 7.84
C SER A 717 1.70 47.18 7.50
N SER A 718 2.93 46.75 7.76
CA SER A 718 3.42 45.34 7.66
C SER A 718 3.33 44.59 9.00
N GLY A 719 2.81 45.24 10.07
CA GLY A 719 2.67 44.68 11.38
C GLY A 719 3.91 44.72 12.26
N ASN A 720 5.03 45.32 11.80
CA ASN A 720 6.24 45.49 12.61
C ASN A 720 5.96 46.51 13.72
N THR A 721 6.56 46.30 14.90
CA THR A 721 6.34 47.13 16.06
C THR A 721 7.61 47.66 16.67
N GLY A 722 7.51 48.78 17.36
CA GLY A 722 8.58 49.30 18.16
C GLY A 722 8.00 50.07 19.36
N ALA A 723 8.80 50.21 20.40
CA ALA A 723 8.42 50.97 21.61
C ALA A 723 9.60 51.72 22.16
N ALA A 724 9.32 52.85 22.78
CA ALA A 724 10.32 53.67 23.51
C ALA A 724 9.64 54.31 24.74
N SER A 725 10.42 54.60 25.75
CA SER A 725 9.99 55.37 26.89
C SER A 725 11.10 56.29 27.39
N GLU A 726 10.69 57.41 27.95
CA GLU A 726 11.60 58.37 28.62
C GLU A 726 10.88 59.06 29.78
N SER A 727 11.68 59.71 30.63
CA SER A 727 11.17 60.41 31.81
C SER A 727 11.28 61.92 31.63
N VAL A 728 10.27 62.66 32.05
CA VAL A 728 10.27 64.13 32.05
C VAL A 728 9.73 64.68 33.36
N THR A 729 10.20 65.81 33.81
CA THR A 729 9.70 66.51 35.02
C THR A 729 8.81 67.66 34.63
N LEU A 730 7.54 67.65 34.96
CA LEU A 730 6.61 68.74 34.73
C LEU A 730 6.68 69.77 35.89
N GLN A 731 6.97 71.04 35.59
CA GLN A 731 7.03 72.16 36.55
C GLN A 731 5.80 73.03 36.52
#